data_9f3ea6e549da4e252249a67dac10e8a7
#
_entry.id   9f3ea6e549da4e252249a67dac10e8a7
#
_cell.length_a   1.000
_cell.length_b   1.000
_cell.length_c   1.000
_cell.angle_alpha   90.00
_cell.angle_beta   90.00
_cell.angle_gamma   90.00
#
_symmetry.space_group_name_H-M   'P 1'
#
loop_
_entity.id
_entity.type
_entity.pdbx_description
1 polymer ?
#
loop_
_entity_poly.entity_id
_entity_poly.type
_entity_poly.pdbx_seq_one_letter_code
_entity_poly.pdbx_strand_id
1 'polypeptide(L)'
;MTLRIRWSAAVALVATLATAALAAPPAVAAPDPPSRRTEPAFVVRDGSRLSLAGRPFRFAGPNMYWLGLDENVGGTDPADPPAVDHPTYFRIRDGLTTAKRMGATVVRAHTLGVSTGDPHSLEPSLGEFNPAAFDRIDYAIAEAGRLGLRLVVPLTDNWQYYHGGRYDFLRWLGLSTENDGALFYTDPAARAAFKQYVRTLLSHVNRYTGKAYPDDPTIMAWELGNELNGMTADWVDDLAGHVKTLAPRQLVAAGSQHGTDPAVLGSPYVDISDSHYYPPTAAGIAADAAAATAAGKVYLAGEFGSGQATDELLDQVAANPDVSGALFWSLFGHHDHSGFVPHGDGFTVHYPGDTPAMREAVAALTRFAGTMAGRPAPAVTGDRPLLTAIDADYGITTLRWRGTAGAAGYLVQRRGPGGAWATVSGTRPLRADDAPWFDLTTPAGRVTYRVVAVDATGATVAVSPPVATDPGSDQVFDPLEDWFVSAGHSDSLRRTPTTGGVLVAPARGRSGELRYRRDGLTAATVTVASTGRPRVVLEVSADGTTGWRPTRPRIDRTGPGRYTLTVTGLRDVRGMRVVWRPDARFAVASVALSARSDSVTDTAPGAFALTAPAPGATGVSRLAALDWSAASGAAYYSLTVSEHADLSAPLVAVSGLRTPGFTPTTAWPAGATLHVRVTATNGYGSTVTDAAFTTRADLPGVVVDDFDTYPSDAELAAAYPRNTGGDPITTTLAPPGEGSGHSMRLSWTPGASGYAGVIRTLPAAQDWRGTTGLRMWVEPGADGQQLTVQFVASGFYWEKTLTFAGTGARVVEVPFADFAPPPWATPGPLDLGAVTQVSLYPGGATGPSSLRLDSLGAYAS
;
A
#
# COMPACT_ATOMS: atom_id res chain seq x y z
N MET A 1 -2.94 64.37 60.84
CA MET A 1 -4.00 65.46 60.77
C MET A 1 -5.01 64.85 59.76
N THR A 2 -6.07 64.33 60.35
CA THR A 2 -7.53 64.47 60.05
C THR A 2 -7.90 64.16 58.55
N LEU A 3 -8.88 63.42 58.28
CA LEU A 3 -10.17 63.06 58.87
C LEU A 3 -10.84 61.90 58.08
N ARG A 4 -11.55 61.06 58.79
CA ARG A 4 -12.45 60.01 58.30
C ARG A 4 -13.72 60.71 57.72
N ILE A 5 -14.38 60.05 56.76
CA ILE A 5 -15.84 59.95 56.73
C ILE A 5 -16.30 58.66 56.14
N ARG A 6 -17.11 57.91 56.87
CA ARG A 6 -17.92 56.77 56.45
C ARG A 6 -19.25 57.29 55.91
N TRP A 7 -19.74 56.65 54.90
CA TRP A 7 -21.22 56.64 54.66
C TRP A 7 -21.68 55.25 54.31
N SER A 8 -22.62 54.77 55.17
CA SER A 8 -23.39 53.55 55.00
C SER A 8 -24.60 53.88 54.13
N ALA A 9 -24.92 53.05 53.14
CA ALA A 9 -26.20 53.11 52.45
C ALA A 9 -26.92 51.79 52.60
N ALA A 10 -28.06 51.82 53.23
CA ALA A 10 -28.99 50.71 53.41
C ALA A 10 -29.69 50.38 52.08
N VAL A 11 -29.76 49.13 51.73
CA VAL A 11 -30.58 48.61 50.62
C VAL A 11 -31.89 48.08 51.21
N ALA A 12 -33.00 48.69 50.83
CA ALA A 12 -34.35 48.23 51.14
C ALA A 12 -34.74 47.03 50.30
N LEU A 13 -35.14 45.95 50.96
CA LEU A 13 -35.67 44.73 50.33
C LEU A 13 -37.17 44.97 50.01
N VAL A 14 -37.54 45.05 48.70
CA VAL A 14 -38.94 44.99 48.24
C VAL A 14 -39.25 43.55 47.85
N ALA A 15 -40.05 42.86 48.67
CA ALA A 15 -40.56 41.55 48.35
C ALA A 15 -41.77 41.67 47.42
N THR A 16 -41.67 41.32 46.13
CA THR A 16 -42.79 41.06 45.24
C THR A 16 -43.12 39.57 45.20
N LEU A 17 -44.25 39.19 45.79
CA LEU A 17 -44.83 37.86 45.60
C LEU A 17 -45.30 37.71 44.14
N ALA A 18 -44.61 36.91 43.37
CA ALA A 18 -45.10 36.40 42.09
C ALA A 18 -45.72 35.03 42.28
N THR A 19 -47.01 34.93 42.08
CA THR A 19 -47.76 33.68 42.02
C THR A 19 -47.28 32.85 40.82
N ALA A 20 -46.52 31.80 41.05
CA ALA A 20 -46.15 30.87 40.02
C ALA A 20 -47.39 30.00 39.69
N ALA A 21 -47.95 30.19 38.52
CA ALA A 21 -48.81 29.23 37.88
C ALA A 21 -47.98 28.00 37.49
N LEU A 22 -48.31 26.87 38.06
CA LEU A 22 -47.76 25.57 37.67
C LEU A 22 -48.17 25.30 36.20
N ALA A 23 -47.26 25.57 35.25
CA ALA A 23 -47.39 25.08 33.90
C ALA A 23 -47.08 23.55 33.92
N ALA A 24 -47.99 22.77 33.39
CA ALA A 24 -47.78 21.34 33.17
C ALA A 24 -46.53 21.15 32.30
N PRO A 25 -45.69 20.14 32.59
CA PRO A 25 -44.55 19.85 31.73
C PRO A 25 -45.05 19.57 30.30
N PRO A 26 -44.32 20.04 29.25
CA PRO A 26 -44.71 19.74 27.88
C PRO A 26 -44.74 18.23 27.72
N ALA A 27 -45.82 17.72 27.13
CA ALA A 27 -45.91 16.31 26.77
C ALA A 27 -44.65 15.93 25.94
N VAL A 28 -43.87 15.01 26.43
CA VAL A 28 -42.78 14.41 25.66
C VAL A 28 -43.47 13.76 24.46
N ALA A 29 -43.28 14.37 23.27
CA ALA A 29 -43.72 13.78 22.04
C ALA A 29 -43.15 12.35 21.98
N ALA A 30 -43.99 11.36 21.72
CA ALA A 30 -43.57 10.01 21.48
C ALA A 30 -42.47 10.08 20.40
N PRO A 31 -41.36 9.32 20.55
CA PRO A 31 -40.37 9.29 19.52
C PRO A 31 -41.05 8.89 18.21
N ASP A 32 -40.83 9.67 17.18
CA ASP A 32 -41.29 9.35 15.83
C ASP A 32 -40.93 7.89 15.56
N PRO A 33 -41.84 7.09 14.98
CA PRO A 33 -41.50 5.74 14.59
C PRO A 33 -40.24 5.80 13.73
N PRO A 34 -39.27 4.90 13.93
CA PRO A 34 -38.00 4.98 13.19
C PRO A 34 -38.36 5.13 11.72
N SER A 35 -37.94 6.22 11.10
CA SER A 35 -38.12 6.46 9.69
C SER A 35 -37.67 5.19 8.99
N ARG A 36 -38.55 4.52 8.23
CA ARG A 36 -38.18 3.39 7.41
C ARG A 36 -36.96 3.86 6.62
N ARG A 37 -35.79 3.34 6.96
CA ARG A 37 -34.61 3.52 6.13
C ARG A 37 -35.05 3.01 4.75
N THR A 38 -35.25 3.93 3.82
CA THR A 38 -35.49 3.55 2.43
C THR A 38 -34.30 2.67 2.02
N GLU A 39 -34.56 1.45 1.60
CA GLU A 39 -33.51 0.56 1.11
C GLU A 39 -32.71 1.30 0.03
N PRO A 40 -31.37 1.18 0.00
CA PRO A 40 -30.59 1.83 -1.03
C PRO A 40 -31.07 1.37 -2.42
N ALA A 41 -31.29 2.30 -3.31
CA ALA A 41 -31.74 2.03 -4.66
C ALA A 41 -30.59 1.43 -5.50
N PHE A 42 -30.93 0.58 -6.47
CA PHE A 42 -30.02 0.16 -7.51
C PHE A 42 -29.70 1.31 -8.47
N VAL A 43 -28.48 1.36 -8.99
CA VAL A 43 -28.16 2.15 -10.17
C VAL A 43 -28.78 1.43 -11.37
N VAL A 44 -29.46 2.17 -12.20
CA VAL A 44 -30.13 1.63 -13.40
C VAL A 44 -29.69 2.35 -14.65
N ARG A 45 -29.73 1.67 -15.76
CA ARG A 45 -29.50 2.26 -17.08
C ARG A 45 -30.74 3.01 -17.54
N ASP A 46 -30.55 4.21 -18.03
CA ASP A 46 -31.58 5.06 -18.66
C ASP A 46 -31.04 5.51 -20.03
N GLY A 47 -31.39 4.75 -21.06
CA GLY A 47 -30.76 4.89 -22.38
C GLY A 47 -29.25 4.59 -22.34
N SER A 48 -28.42 5.54 -22.76
CA SER A 48 -26.97 5.49 -22.69
C SER A 48 -26.38 6.15 -21.42
N ARG A 49 -27.21 6.38 -20.42
CA ARG A 49 -26.83 7.04 -19.16
C ARG A 49 -27.20 6.21 -17.95
N LEU A 50 -26.73 6.65 -16.77
CA LEU A 50 -27.06 6.03 -15.49
C LEU A 50 -28.00 6.92 -14.67
N SER A 51 -28.86 6.26 -13.90
CA SER A 51 -29.77 6.90 -12.95
C SER A 51 -29.72 6.19 -11.60
N LEU A 52 -29.79 6.96 -10.51
CA LEU A 52 -29.90 6.47 -9.14
C LEU A 52 -31.06 7.16 -8.44
N ALA A 53 -32.04 6.38 -8.00
CA ALA A 53 -33.28 6.91 -7.37
C ALA A 53 -33.95 8.00 -8.22
N GLY A 54 -33.98 7.80 -9.54
CA GLY A 54 -34.62 8.71 -10.51
C GLY A 54 -33.83 10.00 -10.80
N ARG A 55 -32.58 10.09 -10.38
CA ARG A 55 -31.68 11.22 -10.67
C ARG A 55 -30.52 10.79 -11.53
N PRO A 56 -30.02 11.64 -12.45
CA PRO A 56 -28.79 11.34 -13.19
C PRO A 56 -27.66 10.94 -12.25
N PHE A 57 -26.92 9.90 -12.63
CA PHE A 57 -25.81 9.38 -11.85
C PHE A 57 -24.55 9.36 -12.71
N ARG A 58 -23.60 10.23 -12.38
CA ARG A 58 -22.26 10.24 -12.93
C ARG A 58 -21.27 10.07 -11.77
N PHE A 59 -20.09 9.49 -12.05
CA PHE A 59 -19.16 9.16 -10.99
C PHE A 59 -17.70 9.22 -11.42
N ALA A 60 -16.84 9.43 -10.44
CA ALA A 60 -15.43 9.09 -10.52
C ALA A 60 -15.00 8.37 -9.23
N GLY A 61 -13.87 7.68 -9.30
CA GLY A 61 -13.30 6.99 -8.17
C GLY A 61 -12.03 6.22 -8.53
N PRO A 62 -11.48 5.44 -7.62
CA PRO A 62 -10.31 4.63 -7.83
C PRO A 62 -10.63 3.22 -8.29
N ASN A 63 -9.63 2.59 -8.92
CA ASN A 63 -9.43 1.16 -8.84
C ASN A 63 -8.78 0.80 -7.50
N MET A 64 -9.32 -0.20 -6.82
CA MET A 64 -8.80 -0.78 -5.58
C MET A 64 -8.84 -2.30 -5.74
N TYR A 65 -7.92 -2.82 -6.56
CA TYR A 65 -7.94 -4.19 -7.02
C TYR A 65 -7.75 -5.21 -5.88
N TRP A 66 -7.11 -4.82 -4.80
CA TRP A 66 -6.66 -5.65 -3.68
C TRP A 66 -7.69 -5.93 -2.56
N LEU A 67 -8.93 -5.47 -2.67
CA LEU A 67 -9.92 -5.49 -1.56
C LEU A 67 -10.34 -6.90 -1.07
N GLY A 68 -10.21 -7.94 -1.88
CA GLY A 68 -10.56 -9.32 -1.53
C GLY A 68 -9.35 -10.22 -1.30
N LEU A 69 -8.31 -10.03 -2.10
CA LEU A 69 -7.02 -10.71 -2.06
C LEU A 69 -5.93 -9.69 -2.38
N ASP A 70 -4.79 -9.74 -1.70
CA ASP A 70 -3.75 -8.71 -1.80
C ASP A 70 -2.37 -9.35 -1.71
N GLU A 71 -1.45 -8.93 -2.56
CA GLU A 71 -0.06 -9.38 -2.58
C GLU A 71 0.84 -8.67 -1.56
N ASN A 72 0.32 -7.61 -0.91
CA ASN A 72 1.06 -6.79 0.04
C ASN A 72 0.59 -7.02 1.49
N VAL A 73 0.21 -8.23 1.85
CA VAL A 73 -0.16 -8.58 3.24
C VAL A 73 1.09 -9.04 3.98
N GLY A 74 1.25 -8.57 5.21
CA GLY A 74 2.39 -8.92 6.06
C GLY A 74 3.27 -7.73 6.39
N GLY A 75 4.48 -7.99 6.88
CA GLY A 75 5.40 -6.96 7.32
C GLY A 75 6.18 -6.30 6.18
N THR A 76 6.74 -5.14 6.50
CA THR A 76 7.72 -4.46 5.64
C THR A 76 9.16 -4.82 6.03
N ASP A 77 9.34 -5.78 6.93
CA ASP A 77 10.65 -6.27 7.36
C ASP A 77 11.17 -7.30 6.35
N PRO A 78 12.45 -7.23 5.92
CA PRO A 78 13.04 -8.26 5.08
C PRO A 78 12.98 -9.69 5.66
N ALA A 79 12.85 -9.82 6.99
CA ALA A 79 12.63 -11.10 7.66
C ALA A 79 11.19 -11.60 7.59
N ASP A 80 10.24 -10.75 7.20
CA ASP A 80 8.82 -11.05 7.01
C ASP A 80 8.31 -10.25 5.79
N PRO A 81 8.67 -10.68 4.58
CA PRO A 81 8.28 -10.00 3.35
C PRO A 81 6.78 -10.08 3.13
N PRO A 82 6.22 -9.15 2.35
CA PRO A 82 4.82 -9.22 1.94
C PRO A 82 4.52 -10.52 1.20
N ALA A 83 3.32 -11.03 1.38
CA ALA A 83 2.82 -12.25 0.76
C ALA A 83 1.39 -12.07 0.27
N VAL A 84 0.96 -12.95 -0.63
CA VAL A 84 -0.43 -13.04 -1.05
C VAL A 84 -1.25 -13.61 0.09
N ASP A 85 -2.21 -12.84 0.59
CA ASP A 85 -3.20 -13.23 1.60
C ASP A 85 -4.41 -12.28 1.54
N HIS A 86 -5.35 -12.47 2.43
CA HIS A 86 -6.50 -11.59 2.57
C HIS A 86 -6.11 -10.28 3.27
N PRO A 87 -6.49 -9.10 2.74
CA PRO A 87 -6.25 -7.82 3.40
C PRO A 87 -6.93 -7.79 4.78
N THR A 88 -6.37 -7.05 5.72
CA THR A 88 -6.97 -6.88 7.04
C THR A 88 -8.28 -6.08 6.95
N TYR A 89 -9.13 -6.21 7.94
CA TYR A 89 -10.35 -5.39 8.01
C TYR A 89 -10.03 -3.91 8.14
N PHE A 90 -8.91 -3.56 8.80
CA PHE A 90 -8.44 -2.19 8.85
C PHE A 90 -8.11 -1.66 7.46
N ARG A 91 -7.31 -2.39 6.66
CA ARG A 91 -6.92 -1.95 5.31
C ARG A 91 -8.14 -1.72 4.42
N ILE A 92 -9.12 -2.62 4.45
CA ILE A 92 -10.39 -2.47 3.71
C ILE A 92 -11.13 -1.20 4.16
N ARG A 93 -11.28 -0.98 5.48
CA ARG A 93 -11.95 0.22 6.00
C ARG A 93 -11.21 1.49 5.66
N ASP A 94 -9.90 1.51 5.84
CA ASP A 94 -9.05 2.67 5.60
C ASP A 94 -9.05 3.06 4.14
N GLY A 95 -8.84 2.10 3.24
CA GLY A 95 -8.87 2.33 1.80
C GLY A 95 -10.22 2.83 1.29
N LEU A 96 -11.32 2.17 1.64
CA LEU A 96 -12.67 2.60 1.23
C LEU A 96 -13.05 3.97 1.83
N THR A 97 -12.62 4.26 3.07
CA THR A 97 -12.83 5.59 3.68
C THR A 97 -11.98 6.64 2.97
N THR A 98 -10.77 6.30 2.56
CA THR A 98 -9.90 7.18 1.77
C THR A 98 -10.52 7.47 0.39
N ALA A 99 -11.01 6.46 -0.32
CA ALA A 99 -11.75 6.64 -1.57
C ALA A 99 -12.94 7.60 -1.38
N LYS A 100 -13.71 7.38 -0.31
CA LYS A 100 -14.84 8.28 0.05
C LYS A 100 -14.37 9.70 0.35
N ARG A 101 -13.26 9.87 1.06
CA ARG A 101 -12.65 11.18 1.36
C ARG A 101 -12.24 11.92 0.09
N MET A 102 -11.75 11.19 -0.92
CA MET A 102 -11.41 11.73 -2.24
C MET A 102 -12.64 12.01 -3.12
N GLY A 103 -13.86 11.82 -2.61
CA GLY A 103 -15.10 12.11 -3.33
C GLY A 103 -15.64 10.96 -4.16
N ALA A 104 -15.01 9.81 -4.14
CA ALA A 104 -15.48 8.64 -4.88
C ALA A 104 -16.92 8.27 -4.51
N THR A 105 -17.67 7.88 -5.52
CA THR A 105 -19.02 7.29 -5.39
C THR A 105 -19.06 5.87 -5.91
N VAL A 106 -18.10 5.49 -6.75
CA VAL A 106 -17.89 4.12 -7.25
C VAL A 106 -16.43 3.75 -7.05
N VAL A 107 -16.17 2.48 -6.76
CA VAL A 107 -14.85 1.84 -6.70
C VAL A 107 -14.90 0.62 -7.60
N ARG A 108 -13.89 0.42 -8.44
CA ARG A 108 -13.70 -0.81 -9.21
C ARG A 108 -12.73 -1.71 -8.44
N ALA A 109 -13.12 -2.97 -8.21
CA ALA A 109 -12.44 -3.84 -7.27
C ALA A 109 -12.30 -5.26 -7.84
N HIS A 110 -11.12 -5.56 -8.40
CA HIS A 110 -10.86 -6.82 -9.11
C HIS A 110 -11.03 -8.03 -8.20
N THR A 111 -10.32 -8.08 -7.08
CA THR A 111 -10.26 -9.28 -6.24
C THR A 111 -11.52 -9.55 -5.41
N LEU A 112 -12.58 -8.75 -5.59
CA LEU A 112 -13.93 -9.12 -5.13
C LEU A 112 -14.60 -10.12 -6.06
N GLY A 113 -14.14 -10.25 -7.31
CA GLY A 113 -14.69 -11.15 -8.31
C GLY A 113 -13.65 -11.94 -9.10
N VAL A 114 -12.41 -11.44 -9.22
CA VAL A 114 -11.27 -12.18 -9.78
C VAL A 114 -10.50 -12.79 -8.61
N SER A 115 -10.64 -14.09 -8.39
CA SER A 115 -9.99 -14.75 -7.25
C SER A 115 -9.86 -16.25 -7.52
N THR A 116 -8.82 -16.61 -8.29
CA THR A 116 -8.56 -17.98 -8.74
C THR A 116 -7.08 -18.36 -8.62
N GLY A 117 -6.79 -19.64 -8.44
CA GLY A 117 -5.45 -20.22 -8.56
C GLY A 117 -4.53 -20.10 -7.35
N ASP A 118 -4.65 -19.07 -6.53
CA ASP A 118 -3.89 -18.94 -5.28
C ASP A 118 -4.58 -19.71 -4.14
N PRO A 119 -3.85 -20.31 -3.18
CA PRO A 119 -4.46 -21.01 -2.03
C PRO A 119 -5.44 -20.17 -1.20
N HIS A 120 -5.29 -18.83 -1.19
CA HIS A 120 -6.19 -17.90 -0.49
C HIS A 120 -7.33 -17.40 -1.37
N SER A 121 -7.32 -17.69 -2.68
CA SER A 121 -8.35 -17.24 -3.58
C SER A 121 -9.70 -17.94 -3.33
N LEU A 122 -10.76 -17.40 -3.94
CA LEU A 122 -12.11 -17.95 -3.83
C LEU A 122 -12.21 -19.34 -4.44
N GLU A 123 -11.59 -19.56 -5.61
CA GLU A 123 -11.48 -20.88 -6.27
C GLU A 123 -10.00 -21.20 -6.47
N PRO A 124 -9.33 -21.80 -5.46
CA PRO A 124 -7.91 -22.16 -5.56
C PRO A 124 -7.64 -23.30 -6.56
N SER A 125 -8.63 -24.15 -6.81
CA SER A 125 -8.59 -25.21 -7.82
C SER A 125 -9.99 -25.44 -8.37
N LEU A 126 -10.08 -25.98 -9.57
CA LEU A 126 -11.35 -26.09 -10.32
C LEU A 126 -12.46 -26.77 -9.49
N GLY A 127 -13.53 -26.03 -9.24
CA GLY A 127 -14.71 -26.49 -8.50
C GLY A 127 -14.56 -26.53 -6.98
N GLU A 128 -13.39 -26.19 -6.45
CA GLU A 128 -13.13 -26.11 -5.01
C GLU A 128 -13.18 -24.66 -4.54
N PHE A 129 -14.12 -24.33 -3.66
CA PHE A 129 -14.33 -22.98 -3.19
C PHE A 129 -13.85 -22.79 -1.75
N ASN A 130 -13.12 -21.70 -1.51
CA ASN A 130 -12.57 -21.35 -0.20
C ASN A 130 -13.54 -20.44 0.57
N PRO A 131 -14.24 -20.93 1.61
CA PRO A 131 -15.14 -20.08 2.39
C PRO A 131 -14.46 -18.93 3.13
N ALA A 132 -13.13 -19.00 3.36
CA ALA A 132 -12.38 -17.93 4.02
C ALA A 132 -12.25 -16.70 3.12
N ALA A 133 -12.14 -16.88 1.80
CA ALA A 133 -12.08 -15.78 0.84
C ALA A 133 -13.36 -14.95 0.87
N PHE A 134 -14.54 -15.57 0.98
CA PHE A 134 -15.80 -14.84 1.09
C PHE A 134 -15.87 -13.89 2.28
N ASP A 135 -15.16 -14.17 3.36
CA ASP A 135 -15.21 -13.31 4.55
C ASP A 135 -14.72 -11.87 4.25
N ARG A 136 -13.66 -11.72 3.47
CA ARG A 136 -13.13 -10.41 3.09
C ARG A 136 -13.92 -9.75 1.99
N ILE A 137 -14.38 -10.52 1.00
CA ILE A 137 -15.28 -10.04 -0.06
C ILE A 137 -16.57 -9.51 0.57
N ASP A 138 -17.20 -10.26 1.45
CA ASP A 138 -18.41 -9.87 2.19
C ASP A 138 -18.19 -8.58 2.98
N TYR A 139 -17.06 -8.48 3.66
CA TYR A 139 -16.76 -7.32 4.48
C TYR A 139 -16.53 -6.07 3.63
N ALA A 140 -15.80 -6.20 2.52
CA ALA A 140 -15.56 -5.08 1.60
C ALA A 140 -16.87 -4.56 1.00
N ILE A 141 -17.77 -5.45 0.57
CA ILE A 141 -19.09 -5.07 0.06
C ILE A 141 -19.92 -4.38 1.14
N ALA A 142 -19.95 -4.93 2.37
CA ALA A 142 -20.71 -4.36 3.48
C ALA A 142 -20.19 -2.96 3.86
N GLU A 143 -18.87 -2.79 3.91
CA GLU A 143 -18.24 -1.52 4.25
C GLU A 143 -18.42 -0.48 3.15
N ALA A 144 -18.28 -0.86 1.87
CA ALA A 144 -18.60 0.02 0.75
C ALA A 144 -20.06 0.51 0.82
N GLY A 145 -21.00 -0.39 1.11
CA GLY A 145 -22.42 -0.05 1.30
C GLY A 145 -22.65 0.90 2.49
N ARG A 146 -21.97 0.68 3.62
CA ARG A 146 -22.01 1.55 4.79
C ARG A 146 -21.54 2.97 4.47
N LEU A 147 -20.52 3.10 3.63
CA LEU A 147 -19.97 4.38 3.15
C LEU A 147 -20.81 5.00 2.02
N GLY A 148 -21.83 4.30 1.52
CA GLY A 148 -22.64 4.74 0.37
C GLY A 148 -21.84 4.77 -0.93
N LEU A 149 -20.84 3.90 -1.06
CA LEU A 149 -20.12 3.62 -2.29
C LEU A 149 -20.87 2.57 -3.13
N ARG A 150 -20.55 2.52 -4.41
CA ARG A 150 -20.97 1.46 -5.35
C ARG A 150 -19.73 0.74 -5.87
N LEU A 151 -19.91 -0.49 -6.31
CA LEU A 151 -18.83 -1.34 -6.77
C LEU A 151 -19.06 -1.76 -8.22
N VAL A 152 -17.98 -1.72 -9.01
CA VAL A 152 -17.83 -2.45 -10.28
C VAL A 152 -16.89 -3.61 -10.00
N VAL A 153 -17.34 -4.84 -10.30
CA VAL A 153 -16.63 -6.07 -9.90
C VAL A 153 -16.32 -6.91 -11.14
N PRO A 154 -15.05 -6.93 -11.61
CA PRO A 154 -14.61 -7.85 -12.65
C PRO A 154 -14.71 -9.32 -12.20
N LEU A 155 -15.06 -10.23 -13.11
CA LEU A 155 -15.28 -11.65 -12.84
C LEU A 155 -14.10 -12.53 -13.23
N THR A 156 -13.23 -12.06 -14.12
CA THR A 156 -11.95 -12.68 -14.48
C THR A 156 -10.96 -11.62 -14.94
N ASP A 157 -9.73 -12.03 -15.23
CA ASP A 157 -8.68 -11.14 -15.73
C ASP A 157 -8.06 -11.69 -17.02
N ASN A 158 -7.68 -10.78 -17.91
CA ASN A 158 -6.90 -11.11 -19.11
C ASN A 158 -5.45 -11.52 -18.77
N TRP A 159 -4.94 -11.00 -17.65
CA TRP A 159 -3.55 -11.15 -17.25
C TRP A 159 -3.36 -12.28 -16.22
N GLN A 160 -2.12 -12.68 -16.02
CA GLN A 160 -1.76 -13.76 -15.10
C GLN A 160 -1.10 -13.15 -13.85
N TYR A 161 -1.87 -12.38 -13.09
CA TYR A 161 -1.40 -11.82 -11.82
C TYR A 161 -1.66 -12.78 -10.65
N TYR A 162 -1.26 -12.38 -9.44
CA TYR A 162 -1.41 -13.18 -8.21
C TYR A 162 -2.87 -13.59 -7.92
N HIS A 163 -3.83 -12.82 -8.39
CA HIS A 163 -5.26 -13.08 -8.18
C HIS A 163 -5.87 -14.01 -9.23
N GLY A 164 -5.05 -14.52 -10.16
CA GLY A 164 -5.50 -15.42 -11.21
C GLY A 164 -6.23 -14.75 -12.35
N GLY A 165 -6.98 -15.53 -13.12
CA GLY A 165 -7.72 -15.05 -14.27
C GLY A 165 -8.15 -16.17 -15.23
N ARG A 166 -8.48 -15.80 -16.48
CA ARG A 166 -9.01 -16.73 -17.48
C ARG A 166 -8.12 -17.93 -17.81
N TYR A 167 -6.81 -17.77 -17.66
CA TYR A 167 -5.86 -18.84 -17.92
C TYR A 167 -5.87 -19.97 -16.87
N ASP A 168 -6.37 -19.73 -15.67
CA ASP A 168 -6.51 -20.77 -14.65
C ASP A 168 -7.51 -21.83 -15.10
N PHE A 169 -8.66 -21.42 -15.67
CA PHE A 169 -9.65 -22.33 -16.21
C PHE A 169 -9.09 -23.20 -17.33
N LEU A 170 -8.25 -22.61 -18.21
CA LEU A 170 -7.59 -23.39 -19.27
C LEU A 170 -6.61 -24.42 -18.70
N ARG A 171 -5.76 -24.00 -17.77
CA ARG A 171 -4.77 -24.88 -17.12
C ARG A 171 -5.43 -26.03 -16.38
N TRP A 172 -6.47 -25.73 -15.60
CA TRP A 172 -7.19 -26.76 -14.85
C TRP A 172 -7.86 -27.80 -15.72
N LEU A 173 -8.31 -27.41 -16.91
CA LEU A 173 -8.94 -28.29 -17.88
C LEU A 173 -7.94 -28.98 -18.81
N GLY A 174 -6.64 -28.67 -18.69
CA GLY A 174 -5.60 -29.19 -19.59
C GLY A 174 -5.74 -28.67 -21.03
N LEU A 175 -6.35 -27.50 -21.21
CA LEU A 175 -6.49 -26.83 -22.49
C LEU A 175 -5.28 -25.96 -22.80
N SER A 176 -5.01 -25.75 -24.10
CA SER A 176 -3.92 -24.86 -24.51
C SER A 176 -4.18 -23.42 -24.11
N THR A 177 -3.12 -22.76 -23.62
CA THR A 177 -3.11 -21.32 -23.35
C THR A 177 -2.54 -20.49 -24.51
N GLU A 178 -2.17 -21.14 -25.63
CA GLU A 178 -1.69 -20.47 -26.83
C GLU A 178 -2.78 -19.60 -27.50
N ASN A 179 -2.38 -18.81 -28.48
CA ASN A 179 -3.24 -17.85 -29.19
C ASN A 179 -4.02 -16.96 -28.22
N ASP A 180 -3.27 -16.40 -27.28
CA ASP A 180 -3.79 -15.53 -26.22
C ASP A 180 -4.98 -16.14 -25.48
N GLY A 181 -4.93 -17.46 -25.18
CA GLY A 181 -5.95 -18.16 -24.45
C GLY A 181 -7.33 -18.17 -25.11
N ALA A 182 -7.40 -18.12 -26.42
CA ALA A 182 -8.67 -18.05 -27.19
C ALA A 182 -9.66 -19.16 -26.87
N LEU A 183 -9.17 -20.32 -26.38
CA LEU A 183 -10.04 -21.42 -25.94
C LEU A 183 -10.93 -21.04 -24.75
N PHE A 184 -10.55 -20.06 -23.97
CA PHE A 184 -11.43 -19.56 -22.89
C PHE A 184 -12.78 -19.07 -23.44
N TYR A 185 -12.78 -18.46 -24.61
CA TYR A 185 -13.97 -17.94 -25.25
C TYR A 185 -14.73 -18.96 -26.11
N THR A 186 -14.05 -20.02 -26.54
CA THR A 186 -14.62 -20.93 -27.58
C THR A 186 -14.87 -22.35 -27.08
N ASP A 187 -14.09 -22.82 -26.09
CA ASP A 187 -14.24 -24.18 -25.57
C ASP A 187 -15.45 -24.30 -24.63
N PRO A 188 -16.34 -25.28 -24.86
CA PRO A 188 -17.55 -25.46 -24.06
C PRO A 188 -17.26 -25.80 -22.58
N ALA A 189 -16.15 -26.52 -22.28
CA ALA A 189 -15.80 -26.89 -20.92
C ALA A 189 -15.26 -25.66 -20.15
N ALA A 190 -14.43 -24.83 -20.81
CA ALA A 190 -13.96 -23.58 -20.22
C ALA A 190 -15.11 -22.62 -19.91
N ARG A 191 -16.04 -22.44 -20.85
CA ARG A 191 -17.26 -21.65 -20.61
C ARG A 191 -18.10 -22.20 -19.45
N ALA A 192 -18.29 -23.51 -19.39
CA ALA A 192 -19.08 -24.15 -18.33
C ALA A 192 -18.43 -23.99 -16.96
N ALA A 193 -17.10 -24.16 -16.87
CA ALA A 193 -16.32 -23.97 -15.66
C ALA A 193 -16.44 -22.52 -15.17
N PHE A 194 -16.20 -21.55 -16.04
CA PHE A 194 -16.33 -20.14 -15.70
C PHE A 194 -17.76 -19.75 -15.28
N LYS A 195 -18.77 -20.25 -15.95
CA LYS A 195 -20.18 -20.05 -15.54
C LYS A 195 -20.48 -20.64 -14.17
N GLN A 196 -19.85 -21.77 -13.82
CA GLN A 196 -20.02 -22.37 -12.49
C GLN A 196 -19.37 -21.47 -11.42
N TYR A 197 -18.17 -20.92 -11.68
CA TYR A 197 -17.53 -19.93 -10.83
C TYR A 197 -18.44 -18.72 -10.60
N VAL A 198 -18.91 -18.09 -11.67
CA VAL A 198 -19.83 -16.94 -11.64
C VAL A 198 -21.09 -17.26 -10.83
N ARG A 199 -21.69 -18.42 -11.06
CA ARG A 199 -22.89 -18.84 -10.31
C ARG A 199 -22.60 -18.95 -8.81
N THR A 200 -21.48 -19.56 -8.43
CA THR A 200 -21.12 -19.74 -7.03
C THR A 200 -20.88 -18.38 -6.36
N LEU A 201 -20.17 -17.48 -7.01
CA LEU A 201 -19.92 -16.13 -6.50
C LEU A 201 -21.24 -15.35 -6.35
N LEU A 202 -22.05 -15.28 -7.40
CA LEU A 202 -23.26 -14.46 -7.40
C LEU A 202 -24.37 -15.03 -6.49
N SER A 203 -24.41 -16.33 -6.26
CA SER A 203 -25.39 -16.93 -5.35
C SER A 203 -25.06 -16.79 -3.86
N HIS A 204 -23.89 -16.21 -3.54
CA HIS A 204 -23.45 -16.06 -2.16
C HIS A 204 -24.30 -15.06 -1.38
N VAL A 205 -24.49 -15.34 -0.08
CA VAL A 205 -25.20 -14.45 0.85
C VAL A 205 -24.16 -13.79 1.77
N ASN A 206 -24.05 -12.49 1.69
CA ASN A 206 -23.14 -11.70 2.48
C ASN A 206 -23.42 -11.89 3.99
N ARG A 207 -22.43 -12.39 4.72
CA ARG A 207 -22.58 -12.69 6.15
C ARG A 207 -22.76 -11.46 7.05
N TYR A 208 -22.35 -10.27 6.60
CA TYR A 208 -22.45 -9.02 7.38
C TYR A 208 -23.74 -8.28 7.11
N THR A 209 -24.29 -8.35 5.90
CA THR A 209 -25.53 -7.67 5.51
C THR A 209 -26.73 -8.60 5.50
N GLY A 210 -26.52 -9.91 5.39
CA GLY A 210 -27.55 -10.91 5.22
C GLY A 210 -28.24 -10.87 3.84
N LYS A 211 -27.72 -10.07 2.88
CA LYS A 211 -28.24 -9.96 1.53
C LYS A 211 -27.53 -10.92 0.60
N ALA A 212 -28.23 -11.55 -0.31
CA ALA A 212 -27.60 -12.19 -1.45
C ALA A 212 -26.94 -11.13 -2.35
N TYR A 213 -25.82 -11.46 -3.00
CA TYR A 213 -25.08 -10.50 -3.85
C TYR A 213 -25.97 -9.89 -4.95
N PRO A 214 -26.86 -10.62 -5.65
CA PRO A 214 -27.76 -10.04 -6.63
C PRO A 214 -28.79 -9.07 -6.04
N ASP A 215 -29.01 -9.13 -4.72
CA ASP A 215 -29.96 -8.28 -4.01
C ASP A 215 -29.30 -7.08 -3.33
N ASP A 216 -27.96 -6.99 -3.39
CA ASP A 216 -27.22 -5.90 -2.76
C ASP A 216 -26.97 -4.75 -3.77
N PRO A 217 -27.64 -3.60 -3.61
CA PRO A 217 -27.43 -2.45 -4.49
C PRO A 217 -26.05 -1.79 -4.36
N THR A 218 -25.23 -2.23 -3.42
CA THR A 218 -23.82 -1.81 -3.32
C THR A 218 -23.03 -2.29 -4.53
N ILE A 219 -23.33 -3.49 -5.05
CA ILE A 219 -22.77 -3.99 -6.30
C ILE A 219 -23.57 -3.36 -7.44
N MET A 220 -22.96 -2.37 -8.11
CA MET A 220 -23.58 -1.66 -9.22
C MET A 220 -23.53 -2.48 -10.50
N ALA A 221 -22.36 -3.02 -10.80
CA ALA A 221 -22.13 -3.78 -12.02
C ALA A 221 -21.21 -4.97 -11.78
N TRP A 222 -21.52 -6.07 -12.45
CA TRP A 222 -20.62 -7.18 -12.70
C TRP A 222 -19.96 -6.95 -14.04
N GLU A 223 -18.65 -6.96 -14.09
CA GLU A 223 -17.89 -6.81 -15.31
C GLU A 223 -17.41 -8.19 -15.77
N LEU A 224 -17.60 -8.52 -17.06
CA LEU A 224 -17.26 -9.85 -17.58
C LEU A 224 -15.80 -10.23 -17.38
N GLY A 225 -14.92 -9.24 -17.36
CA GLY A 225 -13.52 -9.40 -16.97
C GLY A 225 -12.73 -8.15 -17.24
N ASN A 226 -11.55 -8.10 -16.59
CA ASN A 226 -10.59 -7.03 -16.75
C ASN A 226 -9.83 -7.18 -18.07
N GLU A 227 -9.86 -6.14 -18.92
CA GLU A 227 -9.02 -6.00 -20.12
C GLU A 227 -9.09 -7.18 -21.10
N LEU A 228 -10.25 -7.82 -21.21
CA LEU A 228 -10.41 -9.01 -22.04
C LEU A 228 -10.13 -8.71 -23.51
N ASN A 229 -9.20 -9.45 -24.11
CA ASN A 229 -8.88 -9.40 -25.54
C ASN A 229 -9.42 -10.64 -26.26
N GLY A 230 -9.94 -10.46 -27.48
CA GLY A 230 -10.38 -11.55 -28.33
C GLY A 230 -11.73 -12.16 -27.92
N MET A 231 -12.56 -11.45 -27.17
CA MET A 231 -13.93 -11.87 -26.88
C MET A 231 -14.71 -12.11 -28.17
N THR A 232 -15.48 -13.22 -28.23
CA THR A 232 -16.41 -13.44 -29.33
C THR A 232 -17.81 -12.95 -28.96
N ALA A 233 -18.60 -12.49 -29.94
CA ALA A 233 -19.97 -12.02 -29.70
C ALA A 233 -20.83 -13.09 -29.01
N ASP A 234 -20.67 -14.36 -29.41
CA ASP A 234 -21.38 -15.49 -28.83
C ASP A 234 -20.98 -15.72 -27.33
N TRP A 235 -19.69 -15.55 -27.00
CA TRP A 235 -19.24 -15.63 -25.61
C TRP A 235 -19.79 -14.49 -24.77
N VAL A 236 -19.72 -13.25 -25.29
CA VAL A 236 -20.23 -12.06 -24.58
C VAL A 236 -21.73 -12.22 -24.30
N ASP A 237 -22.53 -12.61 -25.30
CA ASP A 237 -23.96 -12.81 -25.12
C ASP A 237 -24.28 -13.92 -24.13
N ASP A 238 -23.55 -15.04 -24.20
CA ASP A 238 -23.75 -16.20 -23.34
C ASP A 238 -23.44 -15.87 -21.87
N LEU A 239 -22.30 -15.18 -21.60
CA LEU A 239 -21.90 -14.84 -20.24
C LEU A 239 -22.70 -13.66 -19.68
N ALA A 240 -22.90 -12.58 -20.45
CA ALA A 240 -23.71 -11.46 -20.02
C ALA A 240 -25.17 -11.87 -19.75
N GLY A 241 -25.75 -12.71 -20.62
CA GLY A 241 -27.07 -13.31 -20.41
C GLY A 241 -27.13 -14.19 -19.16
N HIS A 242 -26.07 -14.96 -18.90
CA HIS A 242 -25.96 -15.74 -17.66
C HIS A 242 -25.95 -14.87 -16.42
N VAL A 243 -25.13 -13.80 -16.39
CA VAL A 243 -25.10 -12.83 -15.28
C VAL A 243 -26.45 -12.15 -15.10
N LYS A 244 -27.12 -11.73 -16.18
CA LYS A 244 -28.49 -11.15 -16.13
C LYS A 244 -29.54 -12.10 -15.56
N THR A 245 -29.39 -13.40 -15.81
CA THR A 245 -30.28 -14.41 -15.22
C THR A 245 -30.07 -14.51 -13.70
N LEU A 246 -28.84 -14.42 -13.23
CA LEU A 246 -28.50 -14.52 -11.80
C LEU A 246 -28.75 -13.22 -11.05
N ALA A 247 -28.46 -12.08 -11.67
CA ALA A 247 -28.50 -10.75 -11.06
C ALA A 247 -29.26 -9.72 -11.93
N PRO A 248 -30.58 -9.89 -12.14
CA PRO A 248 -31.33 -9.11 -13.12
C PRO A 248 -31.45 -7.61 -12.81
N ARG A 249 -31.20 -7.18 -11.58
CA ARG A 249 -31.27 -5.78 -11.15
C ARG A 249 -29.95 -5.04 -11.25
N GLN A 250 -28.85 -5.77 -11.39
CA GLN A 250 -27.51 -5.19 -11.49
C GLN A 250 -27.11 -5.04 -12.95
N LEU A 251 -26.20 -4.10 -13.20
CA LEU A 251 -25.69 -3.83 -14.54
C LEU A 251 -24.62 -4.86 -14.90
N VAL A 252 -24.44 -5.08 -16.21
CA VAL A 252 -23.36 -5.88 -16.77
C VAL A 252 -22.44 -4.93 -17.54
N ALA A 253 -21.16 -4.93 -17.17
CA ALA A 253 -20.09 -4.24 -17.87
C ALA A 253 -19.21 -5.25 -18.61
N ALA A 254 -18.51 -4.80 -19.62
CA ALA A 254 -17.44 -5.55 -20.27
C ALA A 254 -16.30 -4.60 -20.57
N GLY A 255 -15.10 -5.00 -20.12
CA GLY A 255 -13.88 -4.21 -20.21
C GLY A 255 -12.98 -4.67 -21.35
N SER A 256 -12.47 -3.73 -22.11
CA SER A 256 -11.48 -3.92 -23.15
C SER A 256 -10.22 -3.15 -22.80
N GLN A 257 -9.04 -3.72 -23.09
CA GLN A 257 -7.77 -3.03 -22.85
C GLN A 257 -7.66 -1.73 -23.64
N HIS A 258 -8.16 -1.70 -24.86
CA HIS A 258 -8.09 -0.54 -25.74
C HIS A 258 -9.38 -0.36 -26.53
N GLY A 259 -9.98 0.82 -26.40
CA GLY A 259 -11.15 1.20 -27.17
C GLY A 259 -12.39 0.38 -26.87
N THR A 260 -13.42 0.52 -27.72
CA THR A 260 -14.66 -0.22 -27.59
C THR A 260 -14.62 -1.52 -28.41
N ASP A 261 -15.14 -2.62 -27.85
CA ASP A 261 -15.21 -3.92 -28.52
C ASP A 261 -16.57 -4.08 -29.25
N PRO A 262 -16.58 -4.44 -30.56
CA PRO A 262 -17.82 -4.65 -31.32
C PRO A 262 -18.74 -5.72 -30.70
N ALA A 263 -18.17 -6.77 -30.09
CA ALA A 263 -18.97 -7.81 -29.41
C ALA A 263 -19.71 -7.25 -28.20
N VAL A 264 -19.05 -6.34 -27.45
CA VAL A 264 -19.63 -5.63 -26.30
C VAL A 264 -20.72 -4.66 -26.77
N LEU A 265 -20.45 -3.86 -27.78
CA LEU A 265 -21.40 -2.87 -28.32
C LEU A 265 -22.66 -3.53 -28.89
N GLY A 266 -22.50 -4.69 -29.55
CA GLY A 266 -23.59 -5.45 -30.17
C GLY A 266 -24.46 -6.25 -29.22
N SER A 267 -23.99 -6.58 -28.02
CA SER A 267 -24.68 -7.47 -27.09
C SER A 267 -25.93 -6.82 -26.47
N PRO A 268 -27.09 -7.47 -26.50
CA PRO A 268 -28.29 -6.97 -25.84
C PRO A 268 -28.22 -7.04 -24.30
N TYR A 269 -27.31 -7.82 -23.74
CA TYR A 269 -27.19 -8.10 -22.33
C TYR A 269 -26.16 -7.23 -21.61
N VAL A 270 -25.23 -6.60 -22.35
CA VAL A 270 -24.25 -5.67 -21.79
C VAL A 270 -24.85 -4.28 -21.66
N ASP A 271 -24.75 -3.67 -20.49
CA ASP A 271 -25.23 -2.32 -20.21
C ASP A 271 -24.13 -1.27 -20.37
N ILE A 272 -22.90 -1.59 -19.96
CA ILE A 272 -21.76 -0.67 -19.85
C ILE A 272 -20.63 -1.18 -20.74
N SER A 273 -20.16 -0.32 -21.65
CA SER A 273 -18.88 -0.51 -22.36
C SER A 273 -17.79 0.17 -21.58
N ASP A 274 -16.75 -0.57 -21.21
CA ASP A 274 -15.60 -0.12 -20.45
C ASP A 274 -14.34 -0.09 -21.32
N SER A 275 -13.46 0.90 -21.13
CA SER A 275 -12.21 1.04 -21.85
C SER A 275 -11.13 1.62 -20.94
N HIS A 276 -9.86 1.21 -21.17
CA HIS A 276 -8.71 1.60 -20.36
C HIS A 276 -7.72 2.45 -21.17
N TYR A 277 -6.95 3.31 -20.48
CA TYR A 277 -6.11 4.32 -21.13
C TYR A 277 -4.76 4.50 -20.40
N TYR A 278 -3.68 4.11 -21.08
CA TYR A 278 -2.31 4.26 -20.62
C TYR A 278 -1.39 4.66 -21.81
N PRO A 279 -1.16 6.00 -22.06
CA PRO A 279 -1.67 7.16 -21.33
C PRO A 279 -3.09 7.56 -21.74
N PRO A 280 -3.83 8.27 -20.86
CA PRO A 280 -5.16 8.76 -21.19
C PRO A 280 -5.10 9.96 -22.13
N THR A 281 -6.03 10.02 -23.09
CA THR A 281 -6.26 11.19 -23.94
C THR A 281 -7.74 11.56 -23.96
N ALA A 282 -8.06 12.85 -23.88
CA ALA A 282 -9.45 13.30 -23.91
C ALA A 282 -10.14 12.96 -25.25
N ALA A 283 -9.40 12.97 -26.35
CA ALA A 283 -9.93 12.62 -27.67
C ALA A 283 -10.28 11.13 -27.77
N GLY A 284 -9.42 10.23 -27.26
CA GLY A 284 -9.68 8.79 -27.21
C GLY A 284 -10.90 8.47 -26.37
N ILE A 285 -10.95 8.98 -25.12
CA ILE A 285 -12.09 8.81 -24.23
C ILE A 285 -13.39 9.34 -24.86
N ALA A 286 -13.35 10.49 -25.53
CA ALA A 286 -14.52 11.07 -26.18
C ALA A 286 -14.99 10.24 -27.39
N ALA A 287 -14.06 9.69 -28.18
CA ALA A 287 -14.39 8.84 -29.32
C ALA A 287 -15.06 7.53 -28.87
N ASP A 288 -14.53 6.88 -27.85
CA ASP A 288 -15.09 5.64 -27.32
C ASP A 288 -16.45 5.88 -26.63
N ALA A 289 -16.59 7.00 -25.89
CA ALA A 289 -17.85 7.39 -25.29
C ALA A 289 -18.93 7.63 -26.38
N ALA A 290 -18.59 8.29 -27.47
CA ALA A 290 -19.50 8.51 -28.59
C ALA A 290 -19.90 7.19 -29.28
N ALA A 291 -18.96 6.26 -29.48
CA ALA A 291 -19.23 4.94 -30.05
C ALA A 291 -20.15 4.11 -29.14
N ALA A 292 -19.88 4.08 -27.86
CA ALA A 292 -20.72 3.36 -26.89
C ALA A 292 -22.14 3.94 -26.82
N THR A 293 -22.28 5.27 -26.72
CA THR A 293 -23.59 5.93 -26.65
C THR A 293 -24.38 5.78 -27.96
N ALA A 294 -23.71 5.80 -29.11
CA ALA A 294 -24.35 5.52 -30.41
C ALA A 294 -24.89 4.09 -30.48
N ALA A 295 -24.24 3.12 -29.84
CA ALA A 295 -24.72 1.76 -29.68
C ALA A 295 -25.75 1.60 -28.55
N GLY A 296 -26.19 2.68 -27.92
CA GLY A 296 -27.13 2.67 -26.79
C GLY A 296 -26.54 2.14 -25.48
N LYS A 297 -25.21 2.07 -25.35
CA LYS A 297 -24.52 1.63 -24.12
C LYS A 297 -24.16 2.82 -23.23
N VAL A 298 -24.03 2.55 -21.95
CA VAL A 298 -23.37 3.44 -21.00
C VAL A 298 -21.88 3.32 -21.21
N TYR A 299 -21.16 4.45 -21.14
CA TYR A 299 -19.71 4.45 -21.26
C TYR A 299 -19.02 4.68 -19.92
N LEU A 300 -17.97 3.89 -19.66
CA LEU A 300 -17.05 3.97 -18.52
C LEU A 300 -15.61 3.99 -19.02
N ALA A 301 -14.81 4.98 -18.60
CA ALA A 301 -13.36 4.90 -18.64
C ALA A 301 -12.91 4.19 -17.37
N GLY A 302 -12.78 2.86 -17.42
CA GLY A 302 -12.60 2.00 -16.26
C GLY A 302 -11.23 2.08 -15.63
N GLU A 303 -10.23 2.45 -16.44
CA GLU A 303 -8.89 2.71 -15.92
C GLU A 303 -8.18 3.83 -16.70
N PHE A 304 -7.45 4.65 -15.96
CA PHE A 304 -6.44 5.55 -16.50
C PHE A 304 -5.37 5.84 -15.44
N GLY A 305 -4.13 6.06 -15.90
CA GLY A 305 -2.99 6.31 -15.01
C GLY A 305 -3.16 7.59 -14.20
N SER A 306 -3.15 7.51 -12.87
CA SER A 306 -3.39 8.64 -11.96
C SER A 306 -2.36 9.77 -12.14
N GLY A 307 -1.09 9.44 -12.33
CA GLY A 307 0.00 10.40 -12.54
C GLY A 307 0.05 11.01 -13.95
N GLN A 308 -0.75 10.46 -14.87
CA GLN A 308 -0.86 10.93 -16.26
C GLN A 308 -2.10 11.82 -16.48
N ALA A 309 -2.97 11.92 -15.50
CA ALA A 309 -4.23 12.65 -15.58
C ALA A 309 -4.02 14.14 -15.26
N THR A 310 -3.83 14.96 -16.29
CA THR A 310 -3.75 16.42 -16.14
C THR A 310 -5.11 17.03 -15.78
N ASP A 311 -5.11 18.20 -15.13
CA ASP A 311 -6.35 18.97 -14.86
C ASP A 311 -7.17 19.21 -16.13
N GLU A 312 -6.51 19.55 -17.24
CA GLU A 312 -7.17 19.79 -18.54
C GLU A 312 -7.88 18.52 -19.07
N LEU A 313 -7.22 17.35 -18.99
CA LEU A 313 -7.84 16.08 -19.35
C LEU A 313 -9.07 15.80 -18.50
N LEU A 314 -8.94 15.93 -17.17
CA LEU A 314 -10.03 15.65 -16.22
C LEU A 314 -11.23 16.60 -16.42
N ASP A 315 -10.98 17.87 -16.70
CA ASP A 315 -12.02 18.86 -17.01
C ASP A 315 -12.75 18.53 -18.32
N GLN A 316 -12.02 18.10 -19.38
CA GLN A 316 -12.63 17.68 -20.64
C GLN A 316 -13.47 16.42 -20.47
N VAL A 317 -13.00 15.43 -19.71
CA VAL A 317 -13.76 14.21 -19.40
C VAL A 317 -15.01 14.54 -18.58
N ALA A 318 -14.90 15.41 -17.57
CA ALA A 318 -16.03 15.83 -16.75
C ALA A 318 -17.08 16.61 -17.57
N ALA A 319 -16.65 17.42 -18.54
CA ALA A 319 -17.53 18.19 -19.40
C ALA A 319 -18.26 17.31 -20.46
N ASN A 320 -17.73 16.14 -20.76
CA ASN A 320 -18.35 15.24 -21.74
C ASN A 320 -19.58 14.51 -21.13
N PRO A 321 -20.82 14.78 -21.60
CA PRO A 321 -22.03 14.17 -21.04
C PRO A 321 -22.18 12.68 -21.37
N ASP A 322 -21.42 12.15 -22.32
CA ASP A 322 -21.47 10.75 -22.73
C ASP A 322 -20.58 9.86 -21.86
N VAL A 323 -19.68 10.46 -21.07
CA VAL A 323 -18.90 9.77 -20.05
C VAL A 323 -19.72 9.66 -18.76
N SER A 324 -20.23 8.50 -18.45
CA SER A 324 -21.00 8.25 -17.22
C SER A 324 -20.09 8.02 -16.01
N GLY A 325 -18.92 7.45 -16.21
CA GLY A 325 -17.94 7.19 -15.15
C GLY A 325 -16.51 7.24 -15.65
N ALA A 326 -15.57 7.52 -14.72
CA ALA A 326 -14.14 7.44 -14.96
C ALA A 326 -13.40 7.06 -13.67
N LEU A 327 -12.49 6.09 -13.74
CA LEU A 327 -11.82 5.50 -12.60
C LEU A 327 -10.31 5.50 -12.81
N PHE A 328 -9.56 6.02 -11.84
CA PHE A 328 -8.11 6.06 -11.91
C PHE A 328 -7.47 4.78 -11.35
N TRP A 329 -6.35 4.40 -11.90
CA TRP A 329 -5.47 3.37 -11.38
C TRP A 329 -4.34 4.04 -10.58
N SER A 330 -4.12 3.71 -9.31
CA SER A 330 -4.90 2.95 -8.35
C SER A 330 -4.79 3.63 -6.98
N LEU A 331 -5.56 3.20 -5.98
CA LEU A 331 -5.54 3.75 -4.64
C LEU A 331 -5.17 2.67 -3.62
N PHE A 332 -4.16 2.98 -2.79
CA PHE A 332 -3.88 2.27 -1.55
C PHE A 332 -4.09 3.16 -0.33
N GLY A 333 -4.35 2.53 0.82
CA GLY A 333 -4.46 3.17 2.13
C GLY A 333 -3.21 2.98 2.98
N HIS A 334 -3.39 3.19 4.29
CA HIS A 334 -2.34 2.99 5.27
C HIS A 334 -2.03 1.50 5.46
N HIS A 335 -0.74 1.23 5.75
CA HIS A 335 -0.29 -0.08 6.19
C HIS A 335 -0.76 -0.37 7.63
N ASP A 336 -0.91 -1.65 7.98
CA ASP A 336 -1.42 -2.09 9.29
C ASP A 336 -0.59 -1.63 10.47
N HIS A 337 0.72 -1.46 10.28
CA HIS A 337 1.66 -1.14 11.36
C HIS A 337 2.17 0.29 11.31
N SER A 338 2.57 0.80 10.16
CA SER A 338 2.97 2.20 9.94
C SER A 338 3.12 2.51 8.46
N GLY A 339 3.02 3.80 8.10
CA GLY A 339 3.17 4.25 6.72
C GLY A 339 2.01 3.88 5.82
N PHE A 340 2.28 3.87 4.52
CA PHE A 340 1.37 3.43 3.48
C PHE A 340 1.76 2.05 2.95
N VAL A 341 0.84 1.39 2.27
CA VAL A 341 1.16 0.16 1.53
C VAL A 341 1.98 0.54 0.30
N PRO A 342 3.22 0.04 0.17
CA PRO A 342 4.03 0.34 -1.01
C PRO A 342 3.47 -0.38 -2.23
N HIS A 343 3.52 0.29 -3.39
CA HIS A 343 3.22 -0.32 -4.68
C HIS A 343 4.00 0.38 -5.79
N GLY A 344 4.65 -0.37 -6.65
CA GLY A 344 5.69 0.11 -7.57
C GLY A 344 5.28 0.26 -9.03
N ASP A 345 3.98 0.36 -9.37
CA ASP A 345 3.52 0.48 -10.76
C ASP A 345 3.64 1.91 -11.35
N GLY A 346 4.02 2.88 -10.53
CA GLY A 346 4.14 4.30 -10.92
C GLY A 346 2.81 5.05 -11.05
N PHE A 347 1.67 4.39 -10.87
CA PHE A 347 0.33 4.98 -10.97
C PHE A 347 -0.44 5.00 -9.66
N THR A 348 0.03 4.27 -8.66
CA THR A 348 -0.61 4.20 -7.34
C THR A 348 -0.48 5.52 -6.59
N VAL A 349 -1.58 5.94 -5.98
CA VAL A 349 -1.61 7.13 -5.12
C VAL A 349 -2.02 6.78 -3.69
N HIS A 350 -1.50 7.58 -2.75
CA HIS A 350 -1.90 7.61 -1.34
C HIS A 350 -2.49 8.98 -1.00
N TYR A 351 -3.47 9.03 -0.13
CA TYR A 351 -4.03 10.31 0.34
C TYR A 351 -3.25 10.80 1.56
N PRO A 352 -2.81 12.07 1.61
CA PRO A 352 -3.02 13.18 0.66
C PRO A 352 -1.96 13.27 -0.45
N GLY A 353 -1.01 12.35 -0.50
CA GLY A 353 0.09 12.27 -1.44
C GLY A 353 1.46 12.36 -0.75
N ASP A 354 2.36 11.47 -1.13
CA ASP A 354 3.70 11.33 -0.51
C ASP A 354 4.66 12.39 -1.04
N THR A 355 4.58 12.68 -2.34
CA THR A 355 5.39 13.68 -3.04
C THR A 355 4.57 14.93 -3.38
N PRO A 356 5.18 16.06 -3.72
CA PRO A 356 4.45 17.22 -4.25
C PRO A 356 3.59 16.87 -5.46
N ALA A 357 4.13 16.13 -6.44
CA ALA A 357 3.42 15.72 -7.65
C ALA A 357 2.21 14.82 -7.30
N MET A 358 2.38 13.84 -6.41
CA MET A 358 1.26 13.00 -5.97
C MET A 358 0.19 13.80 -5.24
N ARG A 359 0.57 14.82 -4.44
CA ARG A 359 -0.42 15.72 -3.79
C ARG A 359 -1.23 16.51 -4.80
N GLU A 360 -0.61 16.99 -5.87
CA GLU A 360 -1.29 17.67 -6.98
C GLU A 360 -2.25 16.72 -7.69
N ALA A 361 -1.80 15.52 -8.04
CA ALA A 361 -2.64 14.49 -8.65
C ALA A 361 -3.84 14.11 -7.76
N VAL A 362 -3.62 13.84 -6.46
CA VAL A 362 -4.71 13.52 -5.52
C VAL A 362 -5.70 14.69 -5.38
N ALA A 363 -5.22 15.93 -5.37
CA ALA A 363 -6.10 17.10 -5.34
C ALA A 363 -6.91 17.23 -6.64
N ALA A 364 -6.31 17.02 -7.81
CA ALA A 364 -6.97 17.03 -9.10
C ALA A 364 -8.05 15.93 -9.18
N LEU A 365 -7.70 14.69 -8.83
CA LEU A 365 -8.63 13.55 -8.80
C LEU A 365 -9.80 13.78 -7.82
N THR A 366 -9.54 14.43 -6.67
CA THR A 366 -10.58 14.79 -5.70
C THR A 366 -11.54 15.84 -6.26
N ARG A 367 -11.03 16.89 -6.94
CA ARG A 367 -11.87 17.88 -7.62
C ARG A 367 -12.70 17.25 -8.73
N PHE A 368 -12.06 16.42 -9.55
CA PHE A 368 -12.71 15.68 -10.63
C PHE A 368 -13.88 14.82 -10.11
N ALA A 369 -13.65 14.04 -9.05
CA ALA A 369 -14.70 13.22 -8.45
C ALA A 369 -15.89 14.07 -7.96
N GLY A 370 -15.60 15.24 -7.37
CA GLY A 370 -16.63 16.19 -6.96
C GLY A 370 -17.43 16.74 -8.15
N THR A 371 -16.77 17.09 -9.25
CA THR A 371 -17.40 17.57 -10.48
C THR A 371 -18.31 16.51 -11.09
N MET A 372 -17.81 15.29 -11.25
CA MET A 372 -18.57 14.15 -11.80
C MET A 372 -19.80 13.84 -10.94
N ALA A 373 -19.68 13.85 -9.62
CA ALA A 373 -20.77 13.58 -8.69
C ALA A 373 -21.72 14.77 -8.47
N GLY A 374 -21.40 15.97 -9.00
CA GLY A 374 -22.15 17.20 -8.79
C GLY A 374 -22.17 17.69 -7.34
N ARG A 375 -21.17 17.33 -6.53
CA ARG A 375 -21.07 17.70 -5.12
C ARG A 375 -19.62 17.60 -4.63
N PRO A 376 -19.19 18.42 -3.67
CA PRO A 376 -17.84 18.34 -3.12
C PRO A 376 -17.59 17.01 -2.41
N ALA A 377 -16.31 16.60 -2.34
CA ALA A 377 -15.89 15.45 -1.57
C ALA A 377 -16.26 15.61 -0.09
N PRO A 378 -16.80 14.58 0.57
CA PRO A 378 -17.23 14.69 1.96
C PRO A 378 -16.03 14.67 2.93
N ALA A 379 -16.16 15.38 4.05
CA ALA A 379 -15.22 15.28 5.15
C ALA A 379 -15.50 14.00 5.95
N VAL A 380 -14.82 12.91 5.63
CA VAL A 380 -14.87 11.66 6.37
C VAL A 380 -13.52 11.35 6.99
N THR A 381 -13.53 10.67 8.12
CA THR A 381 -12.32 10.24 8.85
C THR A 381 -12.45 8.76 9.17
N GLY A 382 -11.35 8.02 9.04
CA GLY A 382 -11.28 6.61 9.37
C GLY A 382 -11.16 6.31 10.86
N ASP A 383 -10.64 5.17 11.18
CA ASP A 383 -10.30 4.73 12.54
C ASP A 383 -9.31 5.74 13.17
N ARG A 384 -9.27 5.80 14.50
CA ARG A 384 -8.27 6.65 15.17
C ARG A 384 -6.86 6.17 14.83
N PRO A 385 -5.89 7.09 14.70
CA PRO A 385 -4.50 6.68 14.60
C PRO A 385 -4.10 5.87 15.83
N LEU A 386 -3.14 4.99 15.69
CA LEU A 386 -2.76 4.04 16.71
C LEU A 386 -1.24 4.01 16.86
N LEU A 387 -0.73 4.22 18.07
CA LEU A 387 0.67 3.93 18.38
C LEU A 387 0.85 2.41 18.40
N THR A 388 1.60 1.89 17.43
CA THR A 388 1.83 0.45 17.25
C THR A 388 3.06 -0.03 18.00
N ALA A 389 4.10 0.82 18.12
CA ALA A 389 5.28 0.54 18.94
C ALA A 389 5.85 1.82 19.55
N ILE A 390 6.41 1.70 20.73
CA ILE A 390 7.20 2.72 21.41
C ILE A 390 8.41 2.04 22.03
N ASP A 391 9.61 2.50 21.63
CA ASP A 391 10.88 2.03 22.20
C ASP A 391 11.55 3.22 22.90
N ALA A 392 11.72 3.14 24.21
CA ALA A 392 12.36 4.17 25.01
C ALA A 392 13.77 3.73 25.42
N ASP A 393 14.63 3.60 24.41
CA ASP A 393 16.00 3.09 24.54
C ASP A 393 17.03 4.18 24.41
N TYR A 394 18.20 3.99 25.03
CA TYR A 394 19.35 4.87 24.89
C TYR A 394 19.05 6.36 25.13
N GLY A 395 18.06 6.68 25.98
CA GLY A 395 17.65 8.06 26.30
C GLY A 395 16.86 8.77 25.18
N ILE A 396 16.42 8.03 24.18
CA ILE A 396 15.58 8.49 23.08
C ILE A 396 14.31 7.65 23.07
N THR A 397 13.19 8.25 22.65
CA THR A 397 11.97 7.50 22.43
C THR A 397 11.65 7.44 20.93
N THR A 398 11.53 6.22 20.41
CA THR A 398 11.11 5.94 19.05
C THR A 398 9.62 5.58 19.04
N LEU A 399 8.85 6.17 18.14
CA LEU A 399 7.42 5.94 18.01
C LEU A 399 7.08 5.47 16.61
N ARG A 400 6.26 4.42 16.55
CA ARG A 400 5.61 3.97 15.31
C ARG A 400 4.10 4.12 15.47
N TRP A 401 3.42 4.52 14.41
CA TRP A 401 1.97 4.63 14.42
C TRP A 401 1.35 4.19 13.11
N ARG A 402 0.18 3.59 13.23
CA ARG A 402 -0.73 3.35 12.12
C ARG A 402 -1.52 4.62 11.85
N GLY A 403 -1.59 5.03 10.59
CA GLY A 403 -2.30 6.23 10.17
C GLY A 403 -3.83 6.10 10.20
N THR A 404 -4.52 7.09 9.65
CA THR A 404 -5.99 7.10 9.53
C THR A 404 -6.44 7.80 8.26
N ALA A 405 -7.40 7.22 7.57
CA ALA A 405 -8.03 7.82 6.40
C ALA A 405 -8.57 9.23 6.72
N GLY A 406 -8.32 10.17 5.81
CA GLY A 406 -8.74 11.56 5.96
C GLY A 406 -7.76 12.48 6.68
N ALA A 407 -6.69 11.95 7.26
CA ALA A 407 -5.60 12.76 7.80
C ALA A 407 -4.71 13.30 6.67
N ALA A 408 -4.34 14.57 6.76
CA ALA A 408 -3.31 15.17 5.91
C ALA A 408 -1.93 15.16 6.57
N GLY A 409 -1.86 14.87 7.87
CA GLY A 409 -0.62 14.73 8.61
C GLY A 409 -0.84 14.43 10.08
N TYR A 410 0.27 14.32 10.81
CA TYR A 410 0.28 13.88 12.21
C TYR A 410 1.16 14.77 13.07
N LEU A 411 0.74 14.99 14.33
CA LEU A 411 1.53 15.65 15.35
C LEU A 411 1.75 14.66 16.50
N VAL A 412 3.00 14.49 16.92
CA VAL A 412 3.32 13.73 18.13
C VAL A 412 3.25 14.67 19.33
N GLN A 413 2.45 14.29 20.30
CA GLN A 413 2.30 15.01 21.56
C GLN A 413 2.77 14.16 22.73
N ARG A 414 3.45 14.81 23.67
CA ARG A 414 3.99 14.22 24.91
C ARG A 414 3.55 15.01 26.13
N ARG A 415 3.41 14.32 27.24
CA ARG A 415 3.25 14.92 28.57
C ARG A 415 3.99 14.13 29.62
N GLY A 416 4.54 14.80 30.62
CA GLY A 416 5.01 14.21 31.86
C GLY A 416 3.83 13.89 32.82
N PRO A 417 4.12 13.28 33.99
CA PRO A 417 3.10 12.97 34.99
C PRO A 417 2.38 14.24 35.46
N GLY A 418 1.04 14.28 35.34
CA GLY A 418 0.22 15.45 35.75
C GLY A 418 0.38 16.71 34.86
N GLY A 419 1.23 16.67 33.81
CA GLY A 419 1.49 17.78 32.90
C GLY A 419 0.47 17.94 31.79
N ALA A 420 0.52 19.09 31.12
CA ALA A 420 -0.24 19.37 29.89
C ALA A 420 0.41 18.66 28.69
N TRP A 421 -0.38 18.44 27.65
CA TRP A 421 0.11 17.94 26.36
C TRP A 421 0.92 19.03 25.64
N ALA A 422 2.12 18.69 25.19
CA ALA A 422 2.97 19.51 24.33
C ALA A 422 3.24 18.79 23.02
N THR A 423 3.15 19.48 21.90
CA THR A 423 3.58 18.98 20.61
C THR A 423 5.11 18.95 20.57
N VAL A 424 5.70 17.78 20.32
CA VAL A 424 7.16 17.57 20.33
C VAL A 424 7.71 17.32 18.93
N SER A 425 6.86 17.01 17.96
CA SER A 425 7.24 16.82 16.55
C SER A 425 7.40 18.12 15.74
N GLY A 426 7.41 19.29 16.40
CA GLY A 426 7.47 20.59 15.74
C GLY A 426 6.09 21.06 15.24
N THR A 427 6.10 22.14 14.48
CA THR A 427 4.88 22.79 13.98
C THR A 427 4.40 22.23 12.64
N ARG A 428 5.29 21.66 11.84
CA ARG A 428 4.95 20.98 10.58
C ARG A 428 4.42 19.58 10.89
N PRO A 429 3.22 19.22 10.42
CA PRO A 429 2.72 17.87 10.55
C PRO A 429 3.63 16.86 9.83
N LEU A 430 3.86 15.74 10.48
CA LEU A 430 4.55 14.58 9.92
C LEU A 430 3.63 13.86 8.92
N ARG A 431 4.22 13.13 7.97
CA ARG A 431 3.49 12.22 7.09
C ARG A 431 3.29 10.87 7.79
N ALA A 432 2.46 10.00 7.22
CA ALA A 432 2.26 8.65 7.76
C ALA A 432 3.55 7.82 7.70
N ASP A 433 4.30 7.97 6.64
CA ASP A 433 5.58 7.31 6.36
C ASP A 433 6.81 7.94 7.03
N ASP A 434 6.65 9.07 7.73
CA ASP A 434 7.70 9.60 8.63
C ASP A 434 7.85 8.75 9.91
N ALA A 435 7.02 7.75 10.14
CA ALA A 435 7.24 6.76 11.19
C ALA A 435 8.26 5.69 10.71
N PRO A 436 9.23 5.27 11.56
CA PRO A 436 9.39 5.63 12.97
C PRO A 436 9.94 7.05 13.17
N TRP A 437 9.32 7.78 14.09
CA TRP A 437 9.75 9.13 14.48
C TRP A 437 10.45 9.08 15.85
N PHE A 438 11.45 9.97 16.04
CA PHE A 438 12.32 9.99 17.22
C PHE A 438 12.09 11.22 18.07
N ASP A 439 11.72 11.03 19.33
CA ASP A 439 11.80 12.07 20.34
C ASP A 439 13.21 12.11 20.93
N LEU A 440 14.02 13.00 20.40
CA LEU A 440 15.39 13.26 20.86
C LEU A 440 15.42 14.08 22.15
N THR A 441 14.26 14.54 22.63
CA THR A 441 14.12 15.42 23.79
C THR A 441 13.37 14.74 24.94
N THR A 442 13.34 13.41 24.94
CA THR A 442 12.66 12.65 25.99
C THR A 442 13.24 12.99 27.38
N PRO A 443 12.44 13.50 28.32
CA PRO A 443 12.94 13.77 29.67
C PRO A 443 13.17 12.47 30.42
N ALA A 444 14.02 12.51 31.44
CA ALA A 444 14.17 11.40 32.36
C ALA A 444 12.83 11.11 33.08
N GLY A 445 12.51 9.82 33.23
CA GLY A 445 11.31 9.35 33.89
C GLY A 445 10.13 9.09 32.97
N ARG A 446 9.01 8.69 33.57
CA ARG A 446 7.80 8.27 32.85
C ARG A 446 7.18 9.40 32.06
N VAL A 447 6.87 9.16 30.81
CA VAL A 447 6.16 10.07 29.89
C VAL A 447 4.96 9.38 29.25
N THR A 448 4.07 10.17 28.66
CA THR A 448 2.92 9.65 27.93
C THR A 448 2.88 10.31 26.56
N TYR A 449 2.76 9.51 25.51
CA TYR A 449 2.64 9.95 24.12
C TYR A 449 1.23 9.75 23.58
N ARG A 450 0.89 10.56 22.58
CA ARG A 450 -0.24 10.35 21.68
C ARG A 450 0.08 10.94 20.31
N VAL A 451 -0.58 10.43 19.28
CA VAL A 451 -0.55 10.97 17.92
C VAL A 451 -1.87 11.67 17.63
N VAL A 452 -1.77 12.89 17.10
CA VAL A 452 -2.91 13.71 16.68
C VAL A 452 -2.91 13.77 15.16
N ALA A 453 -3.91 13.21 14.53
CA ALA A 453 -4.15 13.34 13.09
C ALA A 453 -4.80 14.71 12.81
N VAL A 454 -4.30 15.39 11.79
CA VAL A 454 -4.80 16.71 11.37
C VAL A 454 -5.18 16.69 9.88
N ASP A 455 -6.12 17.54 9.50
CA ASP A 455 -6.46 17.76 8.09
C ASP A 455 -5.51 18.78 7.43
N ALA A 456 -5.75 19.08 6.14
CA ALA A 456 -4.94 20.02 5.38
C ALA A 456 -4.95 21.47 5.94
N THR A 457 -5.90 21.82 6.79
CA THR A 457 -5.98 23.12 7.48
C THR A 457 -5.23 23.12 8.82
N GLY A 458 -4.75 21.96 9.27
CA GLY A 458 -4.17 21.75 10.59
C GLY A 458 -5.21 21.49 11.69
N ALA A 459 -6.49 21.37 11.35
CA ALA A 459 -7.52 21.05 12.32
C ALA A 459 -7.45 19.56 12.73
N THR A 460 -7.62 19.29 14.03
CA THR A 460 -7.60 17.91 14.55
C THR A 460 -8.79 17.11 14.03
N VAL A 461 -8.52 16.01 13.36
CA VAL A 461 -9.54 15.06 12.87
C VAL A 461 -9.68 13.83 13.75
N ALA A 462 -8.59 13.37 14.38
CA ALA A 462 -8.60 12.23 15.29
C ALA A 462 -7.39 12.26 16.24
N VAL A 463 -7.49 11.54 17.36
CA VAL A 463 -6.41 11.44 18.35
C VAL A 463 -6.28 9.99 18.80
N SER A 464 -5.04 9.46 18.81
CA SER A 464 -4.76 8.12 19.28
C SER A 464 -5.06 7.95 20.77
N PRO A 465 -5.32 6.74 21.26
CA PRO A 465 -5.21 6.44 22.68
C PRO A 465 -3.83 6.85 23.20
N PRO A 466 -3.73 7.42 24.40
CA PRO A 466 -2.45 7.76 25.00
C PRO A 466 -1.74 6.50 25.51
N VAL A 467 -0.43 6.44 25.30
CA VAL A 467 0.44 5.34 25.75
C VAL A 467 1.52 5.91 26.67
N ALA A 468 1.62 5.38 27.87
CA ALA A 468 2.66 5.75 28.83
C ALA A 468 3.87 4.84 28.67
N THR A 469 5.07 5.40 28.68
CA THR A 469 6.33 4.67 28.58
C THR A 469 7.29 5.07 29.70
N ASP A 470 8.07 4.12 30.17
CA ASP A 470 9.16 4.32 31.14
C ASP A 470 10.51 4.21 30.41
N PRO A 471 11.56 4.90 30.85
CA PRO A 471 12.89 4.74 30.29
C PRO A 471 13.36 3.27 30.31
N GLY A 472 14.01 2.82 29.25
CA GLY A 472 14.44 1.42 29.09
C GLY A 472 13.30 0.43 28.94
N SER A 473 12.13 0.89 28.49
CA SER A 473 10.99 0.04 28.16
C SER A 473 10.71 0.07 26.67
N ASP A 474 10.27 -1.05 26.20
CA ASP A 474 9.84 -1.33 24.85
C ASP A 474 8.38 -1.80 24.91
N GLN A 475 7.52 -1.23 24.07
CA GLN A 475 6.10 -1.52 24.08
C GLN A 475 5.60 -1.79 22.65
N VAL A 476 4.81 -2.85 22.51
CA VAL A 476 4.12 -3.21 21.29
C VAL A 476 2.63 -3.32 21.57
N PHE A 477 1.84 -2.80 20.65
CA PHE A 477 0.40 -2.87 20.69
C PHE A 477 -0.11 -3.70 19.50
N ASP A 478 -0.83 -4.78 19.79
CA ASP A 478 -1.49 -5.65 18.83
C ASP A 478 -3.00 -5.37 18.79
N PRO A 479 -3.51 -4.75 17.71
CA PRO A 479 -4.94 -4.53 17.52
C PRO A 479 -5.68 -5.78 17.03
N LEU A 480 -4.98 -6.89 16.78
CA LEU A 480 -5.51 -8.19 16.32
C LEU A 480 -6.13 -8.17 14.92
N GLU A 481 -5.77 -7.18 14.10
CA GLU A 481 -6.20 -7.13 12.69
C GLU A 481 -5.58 -8.27 11.88
N ASP A 482 -4.36 -8.67 12.22
CA ASP A 482 -3.61 -9.81 11.68
C ASP A 482 -3.02 -10.70 12.81
N TRP A 483 -2.09 -11.59 12.48
CA TRP A 483 -1.36 -12.40 13.45
C TRP A 483 0.12 -12.02 13.56
N PHE A 484 0.54 -10.94 12.93
CA PHE A 484 1.93 -10.54 12.79
C PHE A 484 2.66 -10.37 14.14
N VAL A 485 2.02 -9.74 15.12
CA VAL A 485 2.61 -9.52 16.46
C VAL A 485 2.57 -10.79 17.31
N SER A 486 1.70 -11.75 16.98
CA SER A 486 1.55 -12.98 17.74
C SER A 486 2.63 -14.01 17.41
N ALA A 487 3.09 -14.76 18.40
CA ALA A 487 4.00 -15.89 18.22
C ALA A 487 3.28 -17.17 17.83
N GLY A 488 1.95 -17.14 17.76
CA GLY A 488 1.11 -18.25 17.32
C GLY A 488 -0.28 -18.22 17.93
N HIS A 489 -1.18 -18.92 17.29
CA HIS A 489 -2.60 -18.99 17.68
C HIS A 489 -3.20 -20.36 17.35
N SER A 490 -4.34 -20.69 17.98
CA SER A 490 -5.12 -21.89 17.63
C SER A 490 -5.97 -21.64 16.38
N ASP A 491 -6.11 -22.63 15.51
CA ASP A 491 -6.96 -22.59 14.31
C ASP A 491 -8.44 -22.38 14.62
N SER A 492 -8.85 -22.58 15.88
CA SER A 492 -10.21 -22.29 16.34
C SER A 492 -10.52 -20.81 16.47
N LEU A 493 -9.50 -19.94 16.56
CA LEU A 493 -9.70 -18.50 16.71
C LEU A 493 -10.28 -17.89 15.44
N ARG A 494 -11.21 -16.96 15.65
CA ARG A 494 -11.86 -16.20 14.59
C ARG A 494 -11.78 -14.73 14.92
N ARG A 495 -11.53 -13.93 13.92
CA ARG A 495 -11.61 -12.46 13.98
C ARG A 495 -13.02 -12.04 13.58
N THR A 496 -13.60 -11.13 14.33
CA THR A 496 -14.92 -10.55 14.04
C THR A 496 -14.77 -9.04 14.01
N PRO A 497 -14.96 -8.38 12.87
CA PRO A 497 -14.87 -6.92 12.77
C PRO A 497 -16.01 -6.25 13.51
N THR A 498 -15.70 -5.11 14.12
CA THR A 498 -16.63 -4.23 14.82
C THR A 498 -16.37 -2.78 14.46
N THR A 499 -17.27 -1.87 14.85
CA THR A 499 -17.10 -0.43 14.60
C THR A 499 -15.82 0.18 15.20
N GLY A 500 -15.10 -0.53 16.08
CA GLY A 500 -13.90 -0.01 16.76
C GLY A 500 -12.69 -0.93 16.65
N GLY A 501 -12.60 -1.78 15.63
CA GLY A 501 -11.55 -2.75 15.42
C GLY A 501 -12.06 -4.19 15.39
N VAL A 502 -11.22 -5.13 15.74
CA VAL A 502 -11.51 -6.57 15.67
C VAL A 502 -11.69 -7.17 17.05
N LEU A 503 -12.55 -8.15 17.17
CA LEU A 503 -12.68 -9.02 18.32
C LEU A 503 -12.24 -10.44 17.96
N VAL A 504 -11.38 -11.04 18.79
CA VAL A 504 -10.88 -12.41 18.62
C VAL A 504 -11.43 -13.32 19.68
N ALA A 505 -12.04 -14.40 19.25
CA ALA A 505 -12.53 -15.49 20.11
C ALA A 505 -12.50 -16.82 19.36
N PRO A 506 -12.45 -17.96 20.05
CA PRO A 506 -12.61 -19.25 19.39
C PRO A 506 -14.03 -19.43 18.88
N ALA A 507 -14.20 -20.28 17.88
CA ALA A 507 -15.51 -20.75 17.46
C ALA A 507 -16.29 -21.32 18.65
N ARG A 508 -17.62 -21.14 18.65
CA ARG A 508 -18.48 -21.48 19.80
C ARG A 508 -18.25 -22.92 20.28
N GLY A 509 -18.02 -23.06 21.58
CA GLY A 509 -17.79 -24.35 22.22
C GLY A 509 -16.40 -24.95 22.01
N ARG A 510 -15.48 -24.20 21.38
CA ARG A 510 -14.08 -24.61 21.21
C ARG A 510 -13.19 -23.92 22.22
N SER A 511 -12.08 -24.56 22.56
CA SER A 511 -10.96 -23.91 23.25
C SER A 511 -10.09 -23.17 22.25
N GLY A 512 -9.28 -22.23 22.73
CA GLY A 512 -8.31 -21.53 21.92
C GLY A 512 -7.20 -20.95 22.76
N GLU A 513 -6.09 -20.63 22.13
CA GLU A 513 -5.01 -19.86 22.72
C GLU A 513 -4.42 -18.88 21.72
N LEU A 514 -3.95 -17.75 22.24
CA LEU A 514 -3.21 -16.73 21.51
C LEU A 514 -1.92 -16.49 22.29
N ARG A 515 -0.77 -16.69 21.61
CA ARG A 515 0.57 -16.67 22.21
C ARG A 515 1.37 -15.49 21.73
N TYR A 516 2.15 -14.94 22.64
CA TYR A 516 3.13 -13.90 22.37
C TYR A 516 4.48 -14.32 22.91
N ARG A 517 5.54 -13.96 22.19
CA ARG A 517 6.91 -14.16 22.63
C ARG A 517 7.67 -12.85 22.55
N ARG A 518 8.26 -12.43 23.67
CA ARG A 518 9.09 -11.24 23.76
C ARG A 518 10.03 -11.38 24.93
N ASP A 519 11.32 -11.19 24.70
CA ASP A 519 12.32 -11.24 25.74
C ASP A 519 12.12 -10.07 26.73
N GLY A 520 12.42 -10.28 28.02
CA GLY A 520 12.35 -9.25 29.02
C GLY A 520 10.94 -8.72 29.35
N LEU A 521 9.86 -9.50 29.11
CA LEU A 521 8.50 -9.08 29.44
C LEU A 521 8.36 -8.60 30.90
N THR A 522 7.89 -7.38 31.09
CA THR A 522 7.65 -6.74 32.39
C THR A 522 6.18 -6.55 32.72
N ALA A 523 5.35 -6.36 31.68
CA ALA A 523 3.91 -6.18 31.81
C ALA A 523 3.16 -6.60 30.55
N ALA A 524 1.88 -6.93 30.74
CA ALA A 524 0.94 -7.13 29.65
C ALA A 524 -0.43 -6.58 30.01
N THR A 525 -1.12 -5.99 29.02
CA THR A 525 -2.50 -5.53 29.16
C THR A 525 -3.33 -6.15 28.03
N VAL A 526 -4.37 -6.88 28.40
CA VAL A 526 -5.33 -7.48 27.46
C VAL A 526 -6.66 -6.77 27.59
N THR A 527 -7.14 -6.19 26.49
CA THR A 527 -8.48 -5.58 26.44
C THR A 527 -9.47 -6.63 25.95
N VAL A 528 -10.57 -6.79 26.66
CA VAL A 528 -11.59 -7.77 26.30
C VAL A 528 -12.99 -7.17 26.29
N ALA A 529 -13.83 -7.72 25.40
CA ALA A 529 -15.27 -7.55 25.38
C ALA A 529 -15.93 -8.74 26.10
N SER A 530 -16.87 -8.47 27.04
CA SER A 530 -17.60 -9.52 27.77
C SER A 530 -18.92 -8.96 28.31
N THR A 531 -19.95 -9.80 28.33
CA THR A 531 -21.27 -9.43 28.89
C THR A 531 -21.30 -9.29 30.40
N GLY A 532 -20.26 -9.78 31.10
CA GLY A 532 -20.08 -9.68 32.54
C GLY A 532 -18.60 -9.65 32.88
N ARG A 533 -18.23 -9.70 34.19
CA ARG A 533 -16.82 -9.74 34.57
C ARG A 533 -16.12 -10.94 33.91
N PRO A 534 -15.12 -10.74 33.07
CA PRO A 534 -14.54 -11.81 32.27
C PRO A 534 -13.75 -12.80 33.14
N ARG A 535 -13.82 -14.08 32.79
CA ARG A 535 -12.97 -15.15 33.36
C ARG A 535 -11.90 -15.49 32.35
N VAL A 536 -10.90 -14.64 32.25
CA VAL A 536 -9.76 -14.80 31.32
C VAL A 536 -8.63 -15.51 32.05
N VAL A 537 -8.04 -16.51 31.41
CA VAL A 537 -6.82 -17.14 31.86
C VAL A 537 -5.66 -16.53 31.10
N LEU A 538 -4.80 -15.78 31.80
CA LEU A 538 -3.53 -15.29 31.26
C LEU A 538 -2.42 -16.12 31.90
N GLU A 539 -1.57 -16.70 31.07
CA GLU A 539 -0.43 -17.51 31.51
C GLU A 539 0.87 -16.90 30.96
N VAL A 540 1.95 -17.12 31.68
CA VAL A 540 3.30 -16.67 31.34
C VAL A 540 4.27 -17.84 31.37
N SER A 541 5.34 -17.72 30.58
CA SER A 541 6.38 -18.74 30.47
C SER A 541 7.76 -18.10 30.49
N ALA A 542 8.72 -18.77 31.11
CA ALA A 542 10.11 -18.32 31.16
C ALA A 542 10.85 -18.49 29.84
N ASP A 543 10.47 -19.49 29.03
CA ASP A 543 11.09 -19.80 27.71
C ASP A 543 10.21 -19.37 26.52
N GLY A 544 8.96 -18.97 26.80
CA GLY A 544 7.97 -18.58 25.79
C GLY A 544 7.31 -19.74 25.05
N THR A 545 7.67 -20.99 25.36
CA THR A 545 7.17 -22.18 24.67
C THR A 545 6.57 -23.22 25.59
N THR A 546 7.14 -23.43 26.76
CA THR A 546 6.75 -24.44 27.74
C THR A 546 6.58 -23.86 29.14
N GLY A 547 6.26 -24.69 30.14
CA GLY A 547 6.23 -24.27 31.54
C GLY A 547 5.24 -23.13 31.84
N TRP A 548 4.11 -23.09 31.15
CA TRP A 548 3.09 -22.06 31.31
C TRP A 548 2.48 -22.06 32.71
N ARG A 549 2.47 -20.93 33.38
CA ARG A 549 1.90 -20.73 34.69
C ARG A 549 0.85 -19.61 34.71
N PRO A 550 -0.29 -19.79 35.39
CA PRO A 550 -1.34 -18.78 35.42
C PRO A 550 -0.88 -17.54 36.20
N THR A 551 -1.37 -16.39 35.74
CA THR A 551 -1.17 -15.10 36.40
C THR A 551 -2.43 -14.68 37.16
N ARG A 552 -2.30 -13.59 37.94
CA ARG A 552 -3.44 -12.93 38.59
C ARG A 552 -3.56 -11.49 38.10
N PRO A 553 -4.24 -11.29 36.94
CA PRO A 553 -4.39 -9.95 36.38
C PRO A 553 -5.29 -9.07 37.28
N ARG A 554 -4.95 -7.81 37.34
CA ARG A 554 -5.89 -6.79 37.78
C ARG A 554 -6.92 -6.60 36.66
N ILE A 555 -8.21 -6.59 37.05
CA ILE A 555 -9.31 -6.46 36.08
C ILE A 555 -10.06 -5.17 36.38
N ASP A 556 -9.98 -4.22 35.43
CA ASP A 556 -10.67 -2.94 35.48
C ASP A 556 -11.76 -2.89 34.44
N ARG A 557 -12.93 -2.34 34.78
CA ARG A 557 -13.98 -2.07 33.79
C ARG A 557 -13.74 -0.72 33.16
N THR A 558 -13.55 -0.69 31.85
CA THR A 558 -13.22 0.53 31.09
C THR A 558 -14.41 1.11 30.32
N GLY A 559 -15.53 0.36 30.28
CA GLY A 559 -16.75 0.80 29.62
C GLY A 559 -17.85 -0.27 29.68
N PRO A 560 -19.02 -0.02 29.07
CA PRO A 560 -20.07 -1.02 28.93
C PRO A 560 -19.55 -2.25 28.17
N GLY A 561 -19.54 -3.41 28.86
CA GLY A 561 -19.05 -4.67 28.26
C GLY A 561 -17.55 -4.70 27.92
N ARG A 562 -16.75 -3.72 28.36
CA ARG A 562 -15.30 -3.65 28.10
C ARG A 562 -14.51 -3.68 29.40
N TYR A 563 -13.43 -4.47 29.38
CA TYR A 563 -12.54 -4.66 30.52
C TYR A 563 -11.09 -4.69 30.05
N THR A 564 -10.18 -4.22 30.91
CA THR A 564 -8.74 -4.42 30.78
C THR A 564 -8.23 -5.36 31.85
N LEU A 565 -7.38 -6.29 31.45
CA LEU A 565 -6.67 -7.20 32.33
C LEU A 565 -5.19 -6.84 32.29
N THR A 566 -4.64 -6.38 33.37
CA THR A 566 -3.24 -5.94 33.46
C THR A 566 -2.45 -6.83 34.39
N VAL A 567 -1.34 -7.35 33.91
CA VAL A 567 -0.31 -8.06 34.68
C VAL A 567 0.94 -7.19 34.66
N THR A 568 1.54 -6.96 35.81
CA THR A 568 2.76 -6.15 35.96
C THR A 568 3.78 -6.84 36.87
N GLY A 569 5.02 -6.37 36.85
CA GLY A 569 6.08 -6.91 37.70
C GLY A 569 6.55 -8.29 37.27
N LEU A 570 6.38 -8.63 35.99
CA LEU A 570 6.93 -9.86 35.41
C LEU A 570 8.45 -9.81 35.47
N ARG A 571 9.08 -10.94 35.76
CA ARG A 571 10.54 -11.12 35.79
C ARG A 571 10.86 -12.49 35.19
N ASP A 572 11.91 -12.54 34.41
CA ASP A 572 12.39 -13.77 33.73
C ASP A 572 11.25 -14.45 32.94
N VAL A 573 10.48 -13.65 32.20
CA VAL A 573 9.36 -14.06 31.35
C VAL A 573 9.68 -13.72 29.91
N ARG A 574 9.52 -14.70 29.02
CA ARG A 574 9.69 -14.56 27.55
C ARG A 574 8.42 -14.82 26.78
N GLY A 575 7.38 -15.34 27.44
CA GLY A 575 6.11 -15.64 26.78
C GLY A 575 4.89 -15.31 27.60
N MET A 576 3.84 -14.88 26.92
CA MET A 576 2.50 -14.73 27.48
C MET A 576 1.49 -15.40 26.54
N ARG A 577 0.45 -16.02 27.12
CA ARG A 577 -0.69 -16.47 26.32
C ARG A 577 -2.02 -16.14 26.98
N VAL A 578 -3.02 -15.89 26.13
CA VAL A 578 -4.43 -15.83 26.49
C VAL A 578 -5.05 -17.17 26.19
N VAL A 579 -5.77 -17.76 27.15
CA VAL A 579 -6.38 -19.08 26.99
C VAL A 579 -7.89 -18.98 27.12
N TRP A 580 -8.61 -19.53 26.14
CA TRP A 580 -10.06 -19.72 26.17
C TRP A 580 -10.41 -21.16 26.48
N ARG A 581 -11.30 -21.34 27.43
CA ARG A 581 -11.99 -22.63 27.67
C ARG A 581 -13.25 -22.70 26.82
N PRO A 582 -13.82 -23.90 26.54
CA PRO A 582 -15.02 -24.04 25.73
C PRO A 582 -16.24 -23.24 26.21
N ASP A 583 -16.30 -22.93 27.50
CA ASP A 583 -17.36 -22.13 28.17
C ASP A 583 -17.02 -20.64 28.27
N ALA A 584 -15.90 -20.19 27.72
CA ALA A 584 -15.47 -18.80 27.80
C ALA A 584 -16.46 -17.87 27.10
N ARG A 585 -16.79 -16.74 27.73
CA ARG A 585 -17.75 -15.73 27.25
C ARG A 585 -17.09 -14.36 27.15
N PHE A 586 -15.93 -14.32 26.52
CA PHE A 586 -15.22 -13.09 26.22
C PHE A 586 -14.54 -13.18 24.87
N ALA A 587 -14.32 -12.02 24.28
CA ALA A 587 -13.47 -11.87 23.11
C ALA A 587 -12.34 -10.87 23.42
N VAL A 588 -11.16 -11.09 22.90
CA VAL A 588 -10.02 -10.15 23.03
C VAL A 588 -10.13 -9.11 21.94
N ALA A 589 -9.94 -7.84 22.30
CA ALA A 589 -10.00 -6.70 21.39
C ALA A 589 -8.61 -6.13 21.09
N SER A 590 -7.64 -6.28 21.99
CA SER A 590 -6.25 -5.87 21.78
C SER A 590 -5.35 -6.45 22.86
N VAL A 591 -4.05 -6.50 22.56
CA VAL A 591 -3.01 -6.87 23.51
C VAL A 591 -1.92 -5.82 23.46
N ALA A 592 -1.48 -5.32 24.62
CA ALA A 592 -0.31 -4.48 24.75
C ALA A 592 0.73 -5.20 25.61
N LEU A 593 1.95 -5.23 25.13
CA LEU A 593 3.09 -5.87 25.81
C LEU A 593 4.12 -4.81 26.16
N SER A 594 4.67 -4.88 27.33
CA SER A 594 5.83 -4.08 27.72
C SER A 594 6.97 -4.99 28.09
N ALA A 595 8.13 -4.72 27.56
CA ALA A 595 9.37 -5.43 27.87
C ALA A 595 10.43 -4.45 28.39
N ARG A 596 11.44 -4.96 29.09
CA ARG A 596 12.64 -4.21 29.37
C ARG A 596 13.52 -4.33 28.13
N SER A 597 14.08 -3.21 27.67
CA SER A 597 15.15 -3.26 26.73
C SER A 597 16.41 -3.80 27.40
N ASP A 598 17.00 -4.83 26.82
CA ASP A 598 18.26 -5.40 27.33
C ASP A 598 19.48 -4.50 26.99
N SER A 599 19.26 -3.46 26.18
CA SER A 599 20.27 -2.58 25.63
C SER A 599 20.37 -1.21 26.33
N VAL A 600 19.84 -1.08 27.55
CA VAL A 600 19.94 0.18 28.31
C VAL A 600 21.40 0.44 28.68
N THR A 601 22.05 1.32 27.94
CA THR A 601 23.34 1.91 28.31
C THR A 601 23.11 3.35 28.75
N ASP A 602 23.93 3.84 29.64
CA ASP A 602 23.96 5.24 30.09
C ASP A 602 25.19 5.99 29.54
N THR A 603 25.75 5.46 28.45
CA THR A 603 26.95 6.00 27.79
C THR A 603 26.66 6.32 26.33
N ALA A 604 27.49 7.21 25.75
CA ALA A 604 27.48 7.47 24.33
C ALA A 604 27.73 6.19 23.51
N PRO A 605 27.31 6.14 22.22
CA PRO A 605 27.53 4.97 21.37
C PRO A 605 28.98 4.55 21.31
N GLY A 606 29.23 3.26 21.19
CA GLY A 606 30.57 2.68 21.02
C GLY A 606 31.20 3.07 19.69
N ALA A 607 32.52 2.82 19.58
CA ALA A 607 33.27 3.07 18.34
C ALA A 607 32.76 2.19 17.18
N PHE A 608 32.83 2.74 15.98
CA PHE A 608 32.43 2.09 14.73
C PHE A 608 33.26 2.66 13.57
N ALA A 609 33.18 2.07 12.39
CA ALA A 609 33.93 2.52 11.22
C ALA A 609 33.15 2.34 9.93
N LEU A 610 33.45 3.16 8.92
CA LEU A 610 33.01 2.95 7.56
C LEU A 610 33.60 1.62 7.03
N THR A 611 32.76 0.77 6.46
CA THR A 611 33.16 -0.54 5.95
C THR A 611 33.11 -0.61 4.41
N ALA A 612 32.20 0.16 3.81
CA ALA A 612 32.13 0.33 2.36
C ALA A 612 31.69 1.76 2.01
N PRO A 613 32.35 2.40 1.02
CA PRO A 613 33.64 2.03 0.45
C PRO A 613 34.73 2.05 1.52
N ALA A 614 35.76 1.22 1.35
CA ALA A 614 36.90 1.22 2.31
C ALA A 614 37.53 2.61 2.40
N PRO A 615 37.83 3.08 3.61
CA PRO A 615 38.52 4.38 3.77
C PRO A 615 39.78 4.48 2.92
N GLY A 616 39.91 5.54 2.14
CA GLY A 616 41.00 5.77 1.19
C GLY A 616 40.87 5.02 -0.15
N ALA A 617 39.81 4.30 -0.39
CA ALA A 617 39.55 3.63 -1.69
C ALA A 617 39.51 4.66 -2.84
N THR A 618 40.00 4.26 -4.01
CA THR A 618 40.02 5.06 -5.25
C THR A 618 39.31 4.28 -6.36
N GLY A 619 38.78 4.99 -7.36
CA GLY A 619 38.03 4.36 -8.46
C GLY A 619 36.68 3.76 -8.00
N VAL A 620 36.15 4.28 -6.92
CA VAL A 620 34.88 3.82 -6.33
C VAL A 620 33.72 4.15 -7.26
N SER A 621 32.75 3.24 -7.36
CA SER A 621 31.51 3.46 -8.10
C SER A 621 30.85 4.79 -7.73
N ARG A 622 30.35 5.49 -8.71
CA ARG A 622 29.56 6.72 -8.51
C ARG A 622 28.19 6.47 -7.89
N LEU A 623 27.73 5.21 -7.85
CA LEU A 623 26.50 4.79 -7.18
C LEU A 623 26.80 4.04 -5.87
N ALA A 624 28.05 3.98 -5.42
CA ALA A 624 28.43 3.23 -4.23
C ALA A 624 27.56 3.59 -3.03
N ALA A 625 26.97 2.59 -2.42
CA ALA A 625 26.36 2.70 -1.10
C ALA A 625 27.46 2.96 -0.04
N LEU A 626 27.06 3.57 1.04
CA LEU A 626 27.93 3.79 2.20
C LEU A 626 27.47 2.88 3.32
N ASP A 627 28.33 1.97 3.76
CA ASP A 627 28.07 1.07 4.88
C ASP A 627 29.07 1.28 6.00
N TRP A 628 28.62 1.12 7.22
CA TRP A 628 29.46 1.19 8.40
C TRP A 628 29.10 0.11 9.41
N SER A 629 30.03 -0.25 10.28
CA SER A 629 29.75 -1.20 11.33
C SER A 629 28.78 -0.63 12.35
N ALA A 630 27.88 -1.45 12.88
CA ALA A 630 26.94 -1.02 13.89
C ALA A 630 27.66 -0.53 15.15
N ALA A 631 27.40 0.71 15.56
CA ALA A 631 27.88 1.25 16.84
C ALA A 631 27.01 0.69 17.97
N SER A 632 27.61 0.06 18.97
CA SER A 632 26.86 -0.41 20.13
C SER A 632 26.20 0.75 20.86
N GLY A 633 24.92 0.61 21.18
CA GLY A 633 24.14 1.64 21.87
C GLY A 633 23.73 2.83 21.00
N ALA A 634 23.90 2.79 19.69
CA ALA A 634 23.38 3.81 18.79
C ALA A 634 21.85 3.72 18.66
N ALA A 635 21.18 4.83 18.85
CA ALA A 635 19.74 4.93 18.57
C ALA A 635 19.48 5.29 17.12
N TYR A 636 20.33 6.10 16.52
CA TYR A 636 20.28 6.47 15.10
C TYR A 636 21.65 6.97 14.63
N TYR A 637 21.77 7.10 13.29
CA TYR A 637 22.95 7.70 12.66
C TYR A 637 22.57 8.97 11.91
N SER A 638 23.54 9.88 11.81
CA SER A 638 23.51 11.01 10.89
C SER A 638 24.68 10.88 9.94
N LEU A 639 24.47 11.18 8.66
CA LEU A 639 25.46 11.11 7.60
C LEU A 639 25.64 12.49 6.96
N THR A 640 26.89 12.91 6.79
CA THR A 640 27.29 14.07 5.98
C THR A 640 28.33 13.64 4.97
N VAL A 641 28.10 13.94 3.68
CA VAL A 641 29.07 13.69 2.60
C VAL A 641 29.33 15.00 1.86
N SER A 642 30.57 15.33 1.63
CA SER A 642 30.97 16.55 0.93
C SER A 642 32.26 16.32 0.12
N GLU A 643 32.47 17.11 -0.93
CA GLU A 643 33.77 17.23 -1.63
C GLU A 643 34.81 18.02 -0.82
N HIS A 644 34.38 18.70 0.24
CA HIS A 644 35.25 19.51 1.11
C HIS A 644 35.57 18.77 2.40
N ALA A 645 36.85 18.78 2.76
CA ALA A 645 37.32 18.10 3.97
C ALA A 645 36.74 18.67 5.28
N ASP A 646 36.32 19.92 5.27
CA ASP A 646 35.60 20.56 6.38
C ASP A 646 34.09 20.27 6.40
N LEU A 647 33.62 19.46 5.45
CA LEU A 647 32.23 19.11 5.24
C LEU A 647 31.30 20.29 4.91
N SER A 648 31.86 21.41 4.47
CA SER A 648 31.07 22.52 3.94
C SER A 648 30.38 22.12 2.62
N ALA A 649 29.25 22.78 2.27
CA ALA A 649 28.46 22.51 1.07
C ALA A 649 28.17 21.01 0.86
N PRO A 650 27.52 20.31 1.79
CA PRO A 650 27.36 18.88 1.73
C PRO A 650 26.49 18.45 0.53
N LEU A 651 26.91 17.41 -0.17
CA LEU A 651 26.13 16.69 -1.18
C LEU A 651 24.98 15.92 -0.53
N VAL A 652 25.24 15.38 0.66
CA VAL A 652 24.27 14.66 1.49
C VAL A 652 24.39 15.15 2.91
N ALA A 653 23.26 15.48 3.54
CA ALA A 653 23.14 15.71 4.96
C ALA A 653 21.82 15.08 5.42
N VAL A 654 21.88 13.91 6.04
CA VAL A 654 20.73 13.14 6.48
C VAL A 654 20.91 12.71 7.93
N SER A 655 19.80 12.64 8.68
CA SER A 655 19.77 12.19 10.07
C SER A 655 18.62 11.23 10.30
N GLY A 656 18.67 10.45 11.37
CA GLY A 656 17.61 9.51 11.73
C GLY A 656 17.72 8.14 11.03
N LEU A 657 18.87 7.85 10.41
CA LEU A 657 19.13 6.53 9.82
C LEU A 657 19.16 5.46 10.92
N ARG A 658 18.38 4.39 10.73
CA ARG A 658 18.28 3.29 11.72
C ARG A 658 19.22 2.13 11.41
N THR A 659 19.55 1.96 10.17
CA THR A 659 20.49 0.94 9.69
C THR A 659 21.86 1.56 9.47
N PRO A 660 22.94 0.80 9.64
CA PRO A 660 24.29 1.29 9.43
C PRO A 660 24.68 1.32 7.95
N GLY A 661 23.86 1.99 7.12
CA GLY A 661 24.08 2.13 5.68
C GLY A 661 23.27 3.26 5.06
N PHE A 662 23.69 3.68 3.87
CA PHE A 662 23.01 4.69 3.06
C PHE A 662 23.24 4.43 1.57
N THR A 663 22.19 4.37 0.79
CA THR A 663 22.25 4.24 -0.68
C THR A 663 21.96 5.60 -1.31
N PRO A 664 22.87 6.14 -2.14
CA PRO A 664 22.63 7.40 -2.82
C PRO A 664 21.52 7.26 -3.86
N THR A 665 20.66 8.27 -3.96
CA THR A 665 19.62 8.37 -4.99
C THR A 665 20.11 9.06 -6.28
N THR A 666 21.29 9.68 -6.21
CA THR A 666 21.96 10.35 -7.33
C THR A 666 23.42 9.93 -7.34
N ALA A 667 23.99 9.80 -8.54
CA ALA A 667 25.40 9.44 -8.67
C ALA A 667 26.30 10.49 -8.02
N TRP A 668 27.32 10.03 -7.29
CA TRP A 668 28.38 10.87 -6.75
C TRP A 668 29.12 11.62 -7.88
N PRO A 669 29.71 12.79 -7.62
CA PRO A 669 30.54 13.49 -8.59
C PRO A 669 31.65 12.59 -9.15
N ALA A 670 31.98 12.71 -10.42
CA ALA A 670 33.01 11.90 -11.08
C ALA A 670 34.40 12.36 -10.71
N GLY A 671 35.33 11.45 -10.40
CA GLY A 671 36.70 11.72 -10.06
C GLY A 671 36.90 12.55 -8.80
N ALA A 672 35.88 12.66 -7.96
CA ALA A 672 35.88 13.50 -6.77
C ALA A 672 36.35 12.73 -5.54
N THR A 673 37.09 13.38 -4.66
CA THR A 673 37.33 12.87 -3.32
C THR A 673 36.20 13.29 -2.40
N LEU A 674 35.48 12.31 -1.88
CA LEU A 674 34.35 12.52 -0.99
C LEU A 674 34.77 12.30 0.46
N HIS A 675 34.48 13.28 1.29
CA HIS A 675 34.65 13.22 2.73
C HIS A 675 33.34 12.84 3.38
N VAL A 676 33.39 11.83 4.22
CA VAL A 676 32.23 11.22 4.85
C VAL A 676 32.35 11.36 6.35
N ARG A 677 31.32 11.89 6.99
CA ARG A 677 31.16 11.84 8.44
C ARG A 677 29.89 11.08 8.78
N VAL A 678 30.04 10.02 9.56
CA VAL A 678 28.92 9.33 10.19
C VAL A 678 28.99 9.62 11.68
N THR A 679 27.83 10.02 12.23
CA THR A 679 27.65 10.26 13.65
C THR A 679 26.61 9.30 14.20
N ALA A 680 27.03 8.38 15.08
CA ALA A 680 26.13 7.56 15.87
C ALA A 680 25.70 8.34 17.11
N THR A 681 24.39 8.39 17.38
CA THR A 681 23.83 9.21 18.46
C THR A 681 22.84 8.42 19.31
N ASN A 682 22.85 8.70 20.62
CA ASN A 682 21.81 8.32 21.57
C ASN A 682 21.54 9.48 22.55
N GLY A 683 20.69 9.29 23.56
CA GLY A 683 20.36 10.30 24.56
C GLY A 683 21.51 10.68 25.50
N TYR A 684 22.62 9.94 25.47
CA TYR A 684 23.79 10.16 26.37
C TYR A 684 24.99 10.75 25.63
N GLY A 685 24.92 10.90 24.29
CA GLY A 685 25.96 11.52 23.50
C GLY A 685 26.09 10.99 22.09
N SER A 686 27.18 11.33 21.45
CA SER A 686 27.46 10.94 20.07
C SER A 686 28.90 10.45 19.91
N THR A 687 29.10 9.51 19.00
CA THR A 687 30.41 9.03 18.54
C THR A 687 30.48 9.24 17.02
N VAL A 688 31.62 9.78 16.57
CA VAL A 688 31.83 10.19 15.19
C VAL A 688 32.86 9.28 14.54
N THR A 689 32.67 8.93 13.28
CA THR A 689 33.69 8.37 12.40
C THR A 689 33.79 9.21 11.14
N ASP A 690 35.02 9.53 10.74
CA ASP A 690 35.34 10.26 9.52
C ASP A 690 36.09 9.34 8.56
N ALA A 691 35.77 9.42 7.28
CA ALA A 691 36.44 8.69 6.22
C ALA A 691 36.48 9.51 4.94
N ALA A 692 37.26 9.08 3.96
CA ALA A 692 37.23 9.62 2.62
C ALA A 692 37.47 8.51 1.60
N PHE A 693 36.95 8.69 0.38
CA PHE A 693 37.20 7.82 -0.77
C PHE A 693 37.14 8.66 -2.04
N THR A 694 37.67 8.14 -3.16
CA THR A 694 37.68 8.86 -4.44
C THR A 694 36.87 8.06 -5.48
N THR A 695 35.93 8.73 -6.13
CA THR A 695 35.08 8.13 -7.15
C THR A 695 35.80 7.96 -8.48
N ARG A 696 35.29 7.10 -9.35
CA ARG A 696 35.75 6.96 -10.74
C ARG A 696 35.50 8.25 -11.53
N ALA A 697 36.39 8.54 -12.46
CA ALA A 697 36.29 9.71 -13.33
C ALA A 697 35.73 9.37 -14.73
N ASP A 698 35.72 8.10 -15.10
CA ASP A 698 35.56 7.59 -16.46
C ASP A 698 34.17 7.02 -16.79
N LEU A 699 33.15 7.31 -15.96
CA LEU A 699 31.78 6.92 -16.27
C LEU A 699 31.12 7.90 -17.24
N PRO A 700 30.12 7.43 -18.04
CA PRO A 700 29.37 8.29 -18.96
C PRO A 700 28.63 9.43 -18.23
N GLY A 701 28.09 10.37 -18.99
CA GLY A 701 27.52 11.60 -18.46
C GLY A 701 26.43 11.43 -17.39
N VAL A 702 25.58 10.40 -17.53
CA VAL A 702 24.60 10.01 -16.51
C VAL A 702 24.73 8.51 -16.24
N VAL A 703 25.08 8.15 -15.02
CA VAL A 703 25.21 6.75 -14.63
C VAL A 703 23.81 6.17 -14.41
N VAL A 704 23.52 5.07 -15.08
CA VAL A 704 22.32 4.24 -14.82
C VAL A 704 22.68 3.18 -13.80
N ASP A 705 23.74 2.39 -14.06
CA ASP A 705 24.26 1.39 -13.15
C ASP A 705 25.68 0.97 -13.58
N ASP A 706 26.58 0.84 -12.63
CA ASP A 706 27.90 0.31 -12.84
C ASP A 706 28.13 -1.05 -12.13
N PHE A 707 27.06 -1.59 -11.54
CA PHE A 707 26.95 -2.89 -10.87
C PHE A 707 27.90 -3.10 -9.69
N ASP A 708 28.67 -2.11 -9.28
CA ASP A 708 29.65 -2.19 -8.21
C ASP A 708 29.05 -2.06 -6.79
N THR A 709 27.79 -1.60 -6.73
CA THR A 709 27.12 -1.27 -5.46
C THR A 709 26.48 -2.46 -4.78
N TYR A 710 26.34 -3.57 -5.48
CA TYR A 710 25.59 -4.73 -4.98
C TYR A 710 26.49 -5.67 -4.21
N PRO A 711 26.27 -5.91 -2.91
CA PRO A 711 27.08 -6.80 -2.10
C PRO A 711 26.77 -8.28 -2.33
N SER A 712 25.68 -8.62 -3.04
CA SER A 712 25.26 -9.99 -3.32
C SER A 712 24.41 -10.13 -4.58
N ASP A 713 24.36 -11.36 -5.11
CA ASP A 713 23.47 -11.71 -6.22
C ASP A 713 21.99 -11.45 -5.89
N ALA A 714 21.59 -11.62 -4.64
CA ALA A 714 20.22 -11.40 -4.21
C ALA A 714 19.80 -9.91 -4.31
N GLU A 715 20.68 -8.98 -3.93
CA GLU A 715 20.42 -7.55 -4.02
C GLU A 715 20.47 -7.05 -5.45
N LEU A 716 21.38 -7.60 -6.27
CA LEU A 716 21.35 -7.34 -7.71
C LEU A 716 20.05 -7.83 -8.34
N ALA A 717 19.58 -9.03 -8.01
CA ALA A 717 18.33 -9.59 -8.51
C ALA A 717 17.11 -8.77 -8.05
N ALA A 718 17.13 -8.24 -6.83
CA ALA A 718 16.09 -7.34 -6.32
C ALA A 718 16.06 -5.99 -7.07
N ALA A 719 17.23 -5.46 -7.47
CA ALA A 719 17.33 -4.23 -8.25
C ALA A 719 16.94 -4.42 -9.73
N TYR A 720 17.07 -5.64 -10.24
CA TYR A 720 16.76 -6.05 -11.61
C TYR A 720 15.75 -7.21 -11.61
N PRO A 721 14.52 -7.00 -11.09
CA PRO A 721 13.53 -8.05 -11.09
C PRO A 721 13.26 -8.55 -12.52
N ARG A 722 12.95 -9.83 -12.61
CA ARG A 722 12.52 -10.46 -13.86
C ARG A 722 11.22 -9.83 -14.34
N ASN A 723 11.11 -9.58 -15.63
CA ASN A 723 9.83 -9.22 -16.24
C ASN A 723 8.84 -10.39 -16.07
N THR A 724 7.73 -10.14 -15.41
CA THR A 724 6.65 -11.12 -15.21
C THR A 724 6.07 -11.53 -16.56
N GLY A 725 5.89 -12.81 -16.79
CA GLY A 725 5.44 -13.34 -18.10
C GLY A 725 6.57 -13.71 -19.08
N GLY A 726 7.79 -13.22 -18.88
CA GLY A 726 8.95 -13.63 -19.70
C GLY A 726 9.49 -15.03 -19.32
N ASP A 727 10.37 -15.56 -20.16
CA ASP A 727 11.09 -16.79 -19.92
C ASP A 727 12.05 -16.68 -18.72
N PRO A 728 12.48 -17.80 -18.09
CA PRO A 728 13.35 -17.74 -16.92
C PRO A 728 14.66 -17.00 -17.19
N ILE A 729 14.98 -16.02 -16.36
CA ILE A 729 16.21 -15.24 -16.39
C ILE A 729 16.71 -15.01 -14.97
N THR A 730 18.02 -15.00 -14.78
CA THR A 730 18.68 -14.69 -13.50
C THR A 730 19.77 -13.65 -13.71
N THR A 731 19.98 -12.83 -12.69
CA THR A 731 21.09 -11.88 -12.58
C THR A 731 22.05 -12.33 -11.50
N THR A 732 23.34 -12.29 -11.79
CA THR A 732 24.41 -12.59 -10.82
C THR A 732 25.57 -11.62 -11.00
N LEU A 733 26.30 -11.37 -9.93
CA LEU A 733 27.54 -10.62 -9.97
C LEU A 733 28.62 -11.43 -10.69
N ALA A 734 29.44 -10.75 -11.45
CA ALA A 734 30.55 -11.33 -12.20
C ALA A 734 31.79 -10.43 -12.07
N PRO A 735 33.00 -10.90 -12.41
CA PRO A 735 34.18 -10.06 -12.43
C PRO A 735 33.95 -8.79 -13.27
N PRO A 736 34.64 -7.66 -12.96
CA PRO A 736 34.42 -6.41 -13.66
C PRO A 736 34.72 -6.58 -15.17
N GLY A 737 33.93 -5.89 -15.96
CA GLY A 737 34.10 -5.79 -17.40
C GLY A 737 34.91 -4.54 -17.79
N GLU A 738 34.58 -3.43 -17.12
CA GLU A 738 35.27 -2.14 -17.28
C GLU A 738 35.56 -1.56 -15.89
N GLY A 739 36.74 -1.10 -15.65
CA GLY A 739 37.15 -0.53 -14.35
C GLY A 739 37.40 -1.59 -13.27
N SER A 740 36.91 -1.35 -12.06
CA SER A 740 37.00 -2.23 -10.87
C SER A 740 35.58 -2.57 -10.36
N GLY A 741 35.48 -3.55 -9.47
CA GLY A 741 34.22 -3.95 -8.83
C GLY A 741 33.57 -5.14 -9.49
N HIS A 742 32.32 -5.03 -9.96
CA HIS A 742 31.52 -6.10 -10.52
C HIS A 742 30.89 -5.72 -11.86
N SER A 743 30.56 -6.71 -12.66
CA SER A 743 29.64 -6.62 -13.79
C SER A 743 28.40 -7.47 -13.49
N MET A 744 27.30 -7.21 -14.16
CA MET A 744 26.10 -8.04 -14.12
C MET A 744 26.18 -9.13 -15.19
N ARG A 745 25.94 -10.39 -14.81
CA ARG A 745 25.67 -11.49 -15.71
C ARG A 745 24.19 -11.74 -15.80
N LEU A 746 23.62 -11.67 -17.00
CA LEU A 746 22.31 -12.16 -17.33
C LEU A 746 22.41 -13.59 -17.83
N SER A 747 21.68 -14.54 -17.22
CA SER A 747 21.59 -15.91 -17.68
C SER A 747 20.13 -16.29 -17.90
N TRP A 748 19.79 -16.80 -19.08
CA TRP A 748 18.41 -17.11 -19.44
C TRP A 748 18.31 -18.40 -20.26
N THR A 749 17.11 -18.95 -20.26
CA THR A 749 16.77 -20.10 -21.11
C THR A 749 15.56 -19.72 -21.95
N PRO A 750 15.67 -19.65 -23.27
CA PRO A 750 14.53 -19.41 -24.14
C PRO A 750 13.43 -20.45 -23.92
N GLY A 751 12.20 -20.01 -23.84
CA GLY A 751 11.04 -20.84 -23.58
C GLY A 751 9.82 -20.39 -24.39
N ALA A 752 8.64 -20.69 -23.88
CA ALA A 752 7.38 -20.45 -24.60
C ALA A 752 6.97 -18.96 -24.68
N SER A 753 7.46 -18.13 -23.77
CA SER A 753 7.13 -16.70 -23.77
C SER A 753 7.77 -15.94 -24.95
N GLY A 754 8.87 -16.51 -25.50
CA GLY A 754 9.57 -15.93 -26.63
C GLY A 754 10.44 -14.72 -26.29
N TYR A 755 10.51 -14.32 -25.02
CA TYR A 755 11.40 -13.27 -24.51
C TYR A 755 11.81 -13.54 -23.07
N ALA A 756 12.97 -13.04 -22.69
CA ALA A 756 13.45 -13.00 -21.31
C ALA A 756 13.92 -11.58 -21.00
N GLY A 757 13.69 -11.07 -19.84
CA GLY A 757 14.10 -9.71 -19.52
C GLY A 757 14.10 -9.38 -18.04
N VAL A 758 14.88 -8.34 -17.72
CA VAL A 758 14.93 -7.74 -16.39
C VAL A 758 14.65 -6.25 -16.47
N ILE A 759 14.07 -5.70 -15.43
CA ILE A 759 13.60 -4.33 -15.35
C ILE A 759 14.34 -3.62 -14.22
N ARG A 760 14.96 -2.49 -14.52
CA ARG A 760 15.53 -1.56 -13.55
C ARG A 760 14.63 -0.34 -13.44
N THR A 761 13.84 -0.27 -12.40
CA THR A 761 13.18 0.99 -12.03
C THR A 761 14.21 1.88 -11.33
N LEU A 762 14.38 3.10 -11.81
CA LEU A 762 15.34 4.02 -11.23
C LEU A 762 14.79 4.59 -9.91
N PRO A 763 15.62 4.73 -8.86
CA PRO A 763 15.17 5.25 -7.56
C PRO A 763 14.58 6.67 -7.63
N ALA A 764 14.99 7.43 -8.63
CA ALA A 764 14.43 8.72 -9.00
C ALA A 764 14.54 8.89 -10.51
N ALA A 765 13.62 9.66 -11.11
CA ALA A 765 13.70 10.02 -12.51
C ALA A 765 15.04 10.72 -12.81
N GLN A 766 15.74 10.24 -13.83
CA GLN A 766 17.02 10.82 -14.26
C GLN A 766 16.80 11.79 -15.44
N ASP A 767 17.50 12.91 -15.41
CA ASP A 767 17.53 13.85 -16.53
C ASP A 767 18.71 13.50 -17.45
N TRP A 768 18.40 12.99 -18.63
CA TRP A 768 19.37 12.63 -19.67
C TRP A 768 19.50 13.72 -20.74
N ARG A 769 18.86 14.87 -20.57
CA ARG A 769 19.04 16.01 -21.52
C ARG A 769 20.49 16.44 -21.50
N GLY A 770 21.03 16.70 -22.67
CA GLY A 770 22.45 17.00 -22.85
C GLY A 770 23.36 15.79 -23.04
N THR A 771 22.78 14.57 -23.06
CA THR A 771 23.45 13.35 -23.50
C THR A 771 22.97 12.95 -24.92
N THR A 772 23.74 12.13 -25.60
CA THR A 772 23.52 11.80 -27.00
C THR A 772 23.13 10.36 -27.24
N GLY A 773 23.32 9.47 -26.28
CA GLY A 773 23.00 8.05 -26.40
C GLY A 773 23.27 7.28 -25.12
N LEU A 774 23.03 5.96 -25.16
CA LEU A 774 23.39 5.03 -24.10
C LEU A 774 24.74 4.36 -24.42
N ARG A 775 25.58 4.24 -23.40
CA ARG A 775 26.87 3.52 -23.40
C ARG A 775 26.81 2.37 -22.41
N MET A 776 27.37 1.25 -22.79
CA MET A 776 27.54 0.10 -21.90
C MET A 776 28.71 -0.76 -22.37
N TRP A 777 29.36 -1.44 -21.44
CA TRP A 777 30.28 -2.52 -21.76
C TRP A 777 29.48 -3.83 -21.86
N VAL A 778 29.76 -4.65 -22.89
CA VAL A 778 29.05 -5.92 -23.12
C VAL A 778 30.02 -7.00 -23.51
N GLU A 779 29.88 -8.19 -22.91
CA GLU A 779 30.52 -9.42 -23.33
C GLU A 779 29.45 -10.46 -23.67
N PRO A 780 29.17 -10.66 -24.98
CA PRO A 780 28.22 -11.68 -25.42
C PRO A 780 28.75 -13.10 -25.15
N GLY A 781 27.85 -14.01 -24.75
CA GLY A 781 28.20 -15.42 -24.54
C GLY A 781 28.23 -16.26 -25.82
N ALA A 782 27.63 -15.76 -26.93
CA ALA A 782 27.58 -16.46 -28.20
C ALA A 782 27.58 -15.47 -29.38
N ASP A 783 28.03 -15.94 -30.53
CA ASP A 783 27.93 -15.20 -31.80
C ASP A 783 26.47 -15.05 -32.24
N GLY A 784 26.11 -13.87 -32.75
CA GLY A 784 24.74 -13.57 -33.15
C GLY A 784 23.78 -13.27 -32.01
N GLN A 785 24.25 -13.25 -30.75
CA GLN A 785 23.45 -12.95 -29.58
C GLN A 785 22.90 -11.53 -29.68
N GLN A 786 21.70 -11.35 -29.14
CA GLN A 786 20.98 -10.06 -29.15
C GLN A 786 20.79 -9.50 -27.74
N LEU A 787 20.68 -8.20 -27.66
CA LEU A 787 20.23 -7.47 -26.48
C LEU A 787 19.32 -6.32 -26.92
N THR A 788 18.06 -6.37 -26.52
CA THR A 788 17.18 -5.20 -26.63
C THR A 788 17.32 -4.38 -25.37
N VAL A 789 17.75 -3.14 -25.54
CA VAL A 789 17.78 -2.14 -24.47
C VAL A 789 16.56 -1.26 -24.62
N GLN A 790 15.77 -1.17 -23.57
CA GLN A 790 14.54 -0.37 -23.52
C GLN A 790 14.62 0.60 -22.37
N PHE A 791 14.10 1.81 -22.53
CA PHE A 791 13.93 2.75 -21.43
C PHE A 791 12.57 3.45 -21.51
N VAL A 792 12.12 3.95 -20.35
CA VAL A 792 10.90 4.75 -20.24
C VAL A 792 11.28 6.20 -19.94
N ALA A 793 10.92 7.10 -20.84
CA ALA A 793 11.16 8.53 -20.72
C ALA A 793 9.82 9.29 -20.77
N SER A 794 9.52 10.04 -19.71
CA SER A 794 8.26 10.79 -19.58
C SER A 794 7.00 9.94 -19.86
N GLY A 795 7.03 8.66 -19.45
CA GLY A 795 5.94 7.70 -19.62
C GLY A 795 5.89 6.98 -20.98
N PHE A 796 6.81 7.26 -21.91
CA PHE A 796 6.87 6.60 -23.23
C PHE A 796 8.03 5.62 -23.32
N TYR A 797 7.78 4.48 -23.98
CA TYR A 797 8.76 3.41 -24.16
C TYR A 797 9.60 3.66 -25.42
N TRP A 798 10.91 3.44 -25.30
CA TRP A 798 11.88 3.53 -26.35
C TRP A 798 12.81 2.35 -26.32
N GLU A 799 13.04 1.68 -27.45
CA GLU A 799 13.89 0.49 -27.48
C GLU A 799 14.78 0.42 -28.70
N LYS A 800 15.89 -0.31 -28.54
CA LYS A 800 16.82 -0.67 -29.61
C LYS A 800 17.34 -2.08 -29.37
N THR A 801 17.22 -2.92 -30.40
CA THR A 801 17.84 -4.24 -30.41
C THR A 801 19.23 -4.16 -31.01
N LEU A 802 20.20 -4.67 -30.27
CA LEU A 802 21.60 -4.83 -30.70
C LEU A 802 21.85 -6.28 -31.08
N THR A 803 22.63 -6.54 -32.12
CA THR A 803 23.08 -7.89 -32.49
C THR A 803 24.60 -7.92 -32.45
N PHE A 804 25.18 -8.88 -31.75
CA PHE A 804 26.61 -8.96 -31.52
C PHE A 804 27.26 -9.99 -32.42
N ALA A 805 28.22 -9.55 -33.25
CA ALA A 805 29.10 -10.44 -33.99
C ALA A 805 30.25 -10.89 -33.09
N GLY A 806 30.38 -12.22 -32.87
CA GLY A 806 31.38 -12.84 -31.98
C GLY A 806 31.13 -12.59 -30.49
N THR A 807 31.97 -13.21 -29.65
CA THR A 807 31.85 -13.18 -28.19
C THR A 807 32.82 -12.21 -27.52
N GLY A 808 33.59 -11.45 -28.29
CA GLY A 808 34.56 -10.49 -27.74
C GLY A 808 33.88 -9.37 -26.97
N ALA A 809 34.39 -9.10 -25.76
CA ALA A 809 33.96 -7.97 -24.94
C ALA A 809 34.24 -6.63 -25.62
N ARG A 810 33.31 -5.68 -25.51
CA ARG A 810 33.38 -4.37 -26.14
C ARG A 810 32.53 -3.35 -25.44
N VAL A 811 32.90 -2.09 -25.63
CA VAL A 811 32.00 -0.95 -25.34
C VAL A 811 31.08 -0.74 -26.51
N VAL A 812 29.80 -0.53 -26.23
CA VAL A 812 28.74 -0.25 -27.18
C VAL A 812 28.16 1.13 -26.88
N GLU A 813 28.10 2.00 -27.88
CA GLU A 813 27.44 3.30 -27.83
C GLU A 813 26.26 3.29 -28.78
N VAL A 814 25.07 3.66 -28.28
CA VAL A 814 23.82 3.62 -29.03
C VAL A 814 23.19 5.02 -28.96
N PRO A 815 23.24 5.77 -30.07
CA PRO A 815 22.61 7.08 -30.13
C PRO A 815 21.10 7.02 -29.85
N PHE A 816 20.54 8.00 -29.11
CA PHE A 816 19.09 8.04 -28.89
C PHE A 816 18.27 8.11 -30.15
N ALA A 817 18.84 8.65 -31.26
CA ALA A 817 18.20 8.67 -32.57
C ALA A 817 17.94 7.27 -33.13
N ASP A 818 18.64 6.24 -32.65
CA ASP A 818 18.49 4.85 -33.10
C ASP A 818 17.38 4.09 -32.31
N PHE A 819 16.84 4.69 -31.25
CA PHE A 819 15.75 4.09 -30.49
C PHE A 819 14.40 4.43 -31.15
N ALA A 820 13.49 3.48 -31.12
CA ALA A 820 12.14 3.64 -31.61
C ALA A 820 11.12 3.15 -30.57
N PRO A 821 9.89 3.65 -30.58
CA PRO A 821 8.82 3.05 -29.77
C PRO A 821 8.61 1.59 -30.17
N PRO A 822 8.46 0.65 -29.22
CA PRO A 822 8.11 -0.72 -29.53
C PRO A 822 6.74 -0.81 -30.22
N PRO A 823 6.51 -1.82 -31.07
CA PRO A 823 5.28 -1.93 -31.87
C PRO A 823 3.98 -1.98 -31.05
N TRP A 824 4.07 -2.42 -29.81
CA TRP A 824 2.95 -2.52 -28.88
C TRP A 824 2.71 -1.24 -28.06
N ALA A 825 3.67 -0.30 -28.03
CA ALA A 825 3.56 0.92 -27.24
C ALA A 825 3.00 2.09 -28.06
N THR A 826 2.28 2.98 -27.41
CA THR A 826 1.84 4.23 -28.03
C THR A 826 3.06 5.13 -28.30
N PRO A 827 3.29 5.56 -29.54
CA PRO A 827 4.35 6.51 -29.83
C PRO A 827 4.12 7.86 -29.14
N GLY A 828 5.19 8.45 -28.61
CA GLY A 828 5.16 9.77 -28.01
C GLY A 828 6.43 10.56 -28.27
N PRO A 829 6.56 11.77 -27.74
CA PRO A 829 7.79 12.55 -27.85
C PRO A 829 8.93 11.91 -27.05
N LEU A 830 10.13 11.90 -27.61
CA LEU A 830 11.33 11.51 -26.86
C LEU A 830 11.74 12.67 -25.94
N ASP A 831 11.21 12.69 -24.74
CA ASP A 831 11.59 13.65 -23.70
C ASP A 831 12.51 12.97 -22.67
N LEU A 832 13.80 13.26 -22.79
CA LEU A 832 14.84 12.71 -21.92
C LEU A 832 14.94 13.42 -20.55
N GLY A 833 14.02 14.33 -20.23
CA GLY A 833 14.03 15.07 -18.96
C GLY A 833 13.62 14.24 -17.74
N ALA A 834 12.95 13.09 -17.95
CA ALA A 834 12.50 12.23 -16.89
C ALA A 834 12.53 10.76 -17.33
N VAL A 835 13.69 10.13 -17.23
CA VAL A 835 13.85 8.70 -17.47
C VAL A 835 13.67 7.95 -16.14
N THR A 836 12.71 7.01 -16.11
CA THR A 836 12.27 6.34 -14.89
C THR A 836 12.64 4.87 -14.85
N GLN A 837 12.92 4.27 -16.01
CA GLN A 837 13.15 2.82 -16.09
C GLN A 837 14.13 2.49 -17.22
N VAL A 838 14.93 1.46 -16.99
CA VAL A 838 15.71 0.78 -18.03
C VAL A 838 15.45 -0.71 -17.97
N SER A 839 15.18 -1.34 -19.10
CA SER A 839 14.92 -2.77 -19.20
C SER A 839 15.88 -3.42 -20.21
N LEU A 840 16.28 -4.64 -19.92
CA LEU A 840 17.26 -5.39 -20.68
C LEU A 840 16.67 -6.74 -21.09
N TYR A 841 16.51 -6.97 -22.39
CA TYR A 841 15.93 -8.19 -22.93
C TYR A 841 16.97 -8.92 -23.80
N PRO A 842 17.72 -9.88 -23.23
CA PRO A 842 18.64 -10.69 -24.03
C PRO A 842 17.90 -11.67 -24.93
N GLY A 843 18.45 -11.94 -26.11
CA GLY A 843 17.83 -12.78 -27.14
C GLY A 843 18.86 -13.41 -28.09
N GLY A 844 18.38 -13.94 -29.23
CA GLY A 844 19.23 -14.55 -30.25
C GLY A 844 19.84 -15.90 -29.88
N ALA A 845 19.36 -16.54 -28.80
CA ALA A 845 19.84 -17.84 -28.35
C ALA A 845 18.80 -18.93 -28.63
N THR A 846 19.25 -20.14 -28.95
CA THR A 846 18.40 -21.33 -29.16
C THR A 846 18.42 -22.32 -27.99
N GLY A 847 19.12 -22.00 -26.92
CA GLY A 847 19.23 -22.77 -25.66
C GLY A 847 19.75 -21.91 -24.52
N PRO A 848 20.04 -22.50 -23.34
CA PRO A 848 20.57 -21.76 -22.20
C PRO A 848 21.76 -20.88 -22.59
N SER A 849 21.71 -19.60 -22.24
CA SER A 849 22.67 -18.61 -22.66
C SER A 849 22.95 -17.57 -21.60
N SER A 850 24.04 -16.82 -21.74
CA SER A 850 24.33 -15.72 -20.85
C SER A 850 25.07 -14.59 -21.58
N LEU A 851 24.99 -13.38 -21.05
CA LEU A 851 25.83 -12.26 -21.43
C LEU A 851 26.21 -11.45 -20.18
N ARG A 852 27.27 -10.66 -20.28
CA ARG A 852 27.69 -9.77 -19.21
C ARG A 852 27.54 -8.32 -19.65
N LEU A 853 27.17 -7.48 -18.66
CA LEU A 853 27.04 -6.02 -18.83
C LEU A 853 27.79 -5.30 -17.73
N ASP A 854 28.34 -4.14 -18.07
CA ASP A 854 28.97 -3.25 -17.12
C ASP A 854 28.87 -1.80 -17.57
N SER A 855 29.01 -0.86 -16.63
CA SER A 855 29.12 0.58 -16.89
C SER A 855 28.01 1.12 -17.79
N LEU A 856 26.73 0.80 -17.45
CA LEU A 856 25.56 1.28 -18.17
C LEU A 856 25.28 2.75 -17.83
N GLY A 857 25.20 3.63 -18.80
CA GLY A 857 24.88 5.04 -18.59
C GLY A 857 24.58 5.79 -19.87
N ALA A 858 24.06 7.01 -19.73
CA ALA A 858 23.90 7.94 -20.85
C ALA A 858 25.19 8.73 -21.05
N TYR A 859 25.66 8.82 -22.29
CA TYR A 859 26.92 9.52 -22.64
C TYR A 859 26.66 10.83 -23.36
N ALA A 860 27.55 11.81 -23.16
CA ALA A 860 27.63 13.02 -23.97
C ALA A 860 28.81 12.86 -24.96
N SER A 861 28.54 13.03 -26.24
CA SER A 861 29.58 12.97 -27.27
C SER A 861 30.46 14.22 -27.27
#